data_968f4758f9a449e46a963c63a9997a5c
#
_entry.id   968f4758f9a449e46a963c63a9997a5c
#
_cell.length_a   1.000
_cell.length_b   1.000
_cell.length_c   1.000
_cell.angle_alpha   90.00
_cell.angle_beta   90.00
_cell.angle_gamma   90.00
#
_symmetry.space_group_name_H-M   'P 1'
#
loop_
_entity.id
_entity.type
_entity.pdbx_description
1 polymer ?
#
loop_
_entity_poly.entity_id
_entity_poly.type
_entity_poly.pdbx_seq_one_letter_code
_entity_poly.pdbx_strand_id
1 'polypeptide(L)'
;MVVHLRSEANGYRSVLATNELGEAVARRLPFGLYELRIEQEGFGAYADSIEIHSALPMEKSIHLGLAAVTSSVTVTDAATLLDPERLASAQELGSEKIEARTGSLPGRSLQDLVNSQPGWSYEGNAVLHPRGSEYQTQFVVDGIPLTDNRSPGFAPEIGADDVESMSIYTAGFPAEFGRKLGGVVEVNTFKDAKAGLHGEATLSGGSFATSGAYAQLQYNKGKNTFGASASGDVSSRYLNPVVPQNFTNTGTTGDYAFRYERDLTASDRIGVTLRHGFSRFEIPNDRAQQIAGQLQNGANAETTGVVSYQHIFSPDAIADFRGMVRSTSSQLTSNPVSTPIVAFQQNWFREGYFKGSVSLHRGRHEFKTGVESDNLFLHEDFRDIITDATQFDPGTPPAFAFLGNRPDLEQSAFAQDAMRLGRWSVSAGVRWDHYQLLVNQNAVSPRLSVSRYFSSLGLVAHISYDRIFQTPSFDNLLLSSSPAVASLNPQVVRLPVRPSLGNDFEAGISKAFFHQFRMDANLYRRGADNYADDDQLLNTAISFPIAFRKAAIYGAEGKLELPDWRGFSGYVSYSYMLGRAQLPVTGGLFLGNDADNAIGQISGIFPITQDQRNLVRTRFRYQAHPRLWFAAGLESESGLPFEFGGTEAEAVALFGQQVVDRVNFDRGRVRPQLAIDLSAGGEILRTDRVKMRLQADVRNLNDRLNVIDFNGVFSASAIGPPRSFFLRLTTSF
;
A
#
# COMPACT_ATOMS: atom_id res chain seq x y z
N MET A 1 12.79 20.89 -28.94
CA MET A 1 12.37 19.55 -29.44
C MET A 1 11.48 18.89 -28.41
N VAL A 2 10.61 17.99 -28.83
CA VAL A 2 9.73 17.25 -27.92
C VAL A 2 10.23 15.80 -27.84
N VAL A 3 10.42 15.32 -26.62
CA VAL A 3 10.88 13.98 -26.29
C VAL A 3 9.76 13.23 -25.59
N HIS A 4 9.30 12.13 -26.17
CA HIS A 4 8.29 11.25 -25.59
C HIS A 4 8.96 10.05 -24.96
N LEU A 5 8.64 9.79 -23.70
CA LEU A 5 9.02 8.59 -22.97
C LEU A 5 7.76 7.79 -22.62
N ARG A 6 7.71 6.53 -23.01
CA ARG A 6 6.57 5.65 -22.76
C ARG A 6 7.03 4.27 -22.27
N SER A 7 6.43 3.77 -21.21
CA SER A 7 6.56 2.39 -20.76
C SER A 7 5.20 1.72 -20.75
N GLU A 8 4.95 0.82 -21.70
CA GLU A 8 3.68 0.09 -21.80
C GLU A 8 3.45 -0.82 -20.58
N ALA A 9 4.51 -1.52 -20.15
CA ALA A 9 4.42 -2.43 -19.01
C ALA A 9 4.03 -1.71 -17.72
N ASN A 10 4.56 -0.49 -17.52
CA ASN A 10 4.32 0.29 -16.31
C ASN A 10 3.09 1.21 -16.42
N GLY A 11 2.59 1.45 -17.66
CA GLY A 11 1.55 2.45 -17.92
C GLY A 11 2.04 3.86 -17.59
N TYR A 12 3.31 4.15 -17.89
CA TYR A 12 3.94 5.45 -17.67
C TYR A 12 4.14 6.18 -18.99
N ARG A 13 3.81 7.46 -19.01
CA ARG A 13 4.04 8.33 -20.15
C ARG A 13 4.47 9.71 -19.66
N SER A 14 5.57 10.21 -20.24
CA SER A 14 6.05 11.58 -20.02
C SER A 14 6.38 12.25 -21.34
N VAL A 15 6.19 13.56 -21.39
CA VAL A 15 6.52 14.41 -22.55
C VAL A 15 7.40 15.54 -22.06
N LEU A 16 8.66 15.53 -22.50
CA LEU A 16 9.68 16.48 -22.11
C LEU A 16 9.97 17.45 -23.26
N ALA A 17 10.30 18.68 -22.94
CA ALA A 17 10.82 19.65 -23.90
C ALA A 17 12.32 19.86 -23.67
N THR A 18 13.11 19.91 -24.73
CA THR A 18 14.53 20.27 -24.61
C THR A 18 14.70 21.76 -24.29
N ASN A 19 15.75 22.09 -23.56
CA ASN A 19 16.22 23.44 -23.37
C ASN A 19 16.89 24.01 -24.63
N GLU A 20 17.44 25.23 -24.55
CA GLU A 20 18.15 25.89 -25.67
C GLU A 20 19.44 25.17 -26.11
N LEU A 21 20.01 24.34 -25.23
CA LEU A 21 21.18 23.52 -25.51
C LEU A 21 20.82 22.13 -26.11
N GLY A 22 19.51 21.86 -26.28
CA GLY A 22 19.04 20.58 -26.78
C GLY A 22 18.96 19.48 -25.71
N GLU A 23 19.07 19.81 -24.42
CA GLU A 23 19.03 18.87 -23.30
C GLU A 23 17.62 18.71 -22.76
N ALA A 24 17.23 17.47 -22.49
CA ALA A 24 16.02 17.12 -21.73
C ALA A 24 16.38 16.20 -20.55
N VAL A 25 15.77 16.43 -19.40
CA VAL A 25 16.04 15.63 -18.18
C VAL A 25 14.72 15.03 -17.70
N ALA A 26 14.64 13.70 -17.70
CA ALA A 26 13.60 12.94 -17.01
C ALA A 26 14.09 12.55 -15.62
N ARG A 27 13.25 12.73 -14.60
CA ARG A 27 13.62 12.48 -13.21
C ARG A 27 12.70 11.44 -12.61
N ARG A 28 13.23 10.58 -11.72
CA ARG A 28 12.47 9.59 -10.94
C ARG A 28 11.61 8.67 -11.80
N LEU A 29 12.16 8.27 -12.97
CA LEU A 29 11.48 7.30 -13.80
C LEU A 29 11.33 5.98 -13.01
N PRO A 30 10.15 5.38 -12.96
CA PRO A 30 9.98 4.01 -12.49
C PRO A 30 10.94 3.06 -13.21
N PHE A 31 11.41 2.02 -12.53
CA PHE A 31 12.27 1.04 -13.15
C PHE A 31 11.52 0.29 -14.25
N GLY A 32 12.21 -0.03 -15.34
CA GLY A 32 11.66 -0.76 -16.45
C GLY A 32 12.12 -0.25 -17.82
N LEU A 33 11.51 -0.81 -18.84
CA LEU A 33 11.84 -0.52 -20.22
C LEU A 33 10.95 0.60 -20.78
N TYR A 34 11.56 1.56 -21.46
CA TYR A 34 10.92 2.73 -22.05
C TYR A 34 11.18 2.81 -23.55
N GLU A 35 10.15 3.16 -24.31
CA GLU A 35 10.28 3.69 -25.65
C GLU A 35 10.60 5.19 -25.56
N LEU A 36 11.69 5.59 -26.17
CA LEU A 36 12.10 6.99 -26.36
C LEU A 36 11.80 7.38 -27.80
N ARG A 37 10.94 8.39 -27.99
CA ARG A 37 10.60 8.91 -29.32
C ARG A 37 10.82 10.41 -29.38
N ILE A 38 11.48 10.86 -30.45
CA ILE A 38 11.72 12.30 -30.70
C ILE A 38 11.20 12.63 -32.10
N GLU A 39 10.40 13.69 -32.16
CA GLU A 39 9.87 14.25 -33.40
C GLU A 39 10.22 15.75 -33.49
N GLN A 40 10.82 16.15 -34.60
CA GLN A 40 11.16 17.53 -34.86
C GLN A 40 10.94 17.82 -36.35
N GLU A 41 10.25 18.91 -36.64
CA GLU A 41 10.04 19.38 -38.03
C GLU A 41 11.39 19.55 -38.73
N GLY A 42 11.51 19.01 -39.96
CA GLY A 42 12.72 19.02 -40.76
C GLY A 42 13.72 17.88 -40.48
N PHE A 43 13.45 17.06 -39.48
CA PHE A 43 14.30 15.89 -39.12
C PHE A 43 13.52 14.57 -39.22
N GLY A 44 14.22 13.47 -39.43
CA GLY A 44 13.64 12.15 -39.34
C GLY A 44 13.23 11.82 -37.90
N ALA A 45 12.07 11.16 -37.73
CA ALA A 45 11.66 10.68 -36.39
C ALA A 45 12.68 9.68 -35.83
N TYR A 46 13.06 9.87 -34.58
CA TYR A 46 13.95 8.96 -33.86
C TYR A 46 13.13 8.14 -32.87
N ALA A 47 13.34 6.83 -32.83
CA ALA A 47 12.76 5.93 -31.84
C ALA A 47 13.82 4.94 -31.37
N ASP A 48 13.88 4.71 -30.05
CA ASP A 48 14.81 3.77 -29.42
C ASP A 48 14.21 3.25 -28.12
N SER A 49 14.76 2.17 -27.57
CA SER A 49 14.42 1.67 -26.25
C SER A 49 15.52 1.98 -25.26
N ILE A 50 15.14 2.44 -24.08
CA ILE A 50 16.03 2.65 -22.94
C ILE A 50 15.52 1.86 -21.75
N GLU A 51 16.43 1.29 -20.99
CA GLU A 51 16.13 0.53 -19.79
C GLU A 51 16.60 1.32 -18.56
N ILE A 52 15.66 1.57 -17.65
CA ILE A 52 15.92 2.23 -16.36
C ILE A 52 15.87 1.17 -15.27
N HIS A 53 16.99 0.88 -14.64
CA HIS A 53 17.13 -0.19 -13.65
C HIS A 53 17.86 0.29 -12.39
N SER A 54 18.33 1.53 -12.38
CA SER A 54 19.12 2.11 -11.31
C SER A 54 18.74 3.57 -11.08
N ALA A 55 19.01 4.07 -9.87
CA ALA A 55 18.88 5.49 -9.54
C ALA A 55 20.05 6.34 -10.08
N LEU A 56 21.04 5.71 -10.71
CA LEU A 56 22.19 6.39 -11.30
C LEU A 56 21.78 7.19 -12.54
N PRO A 57 22.37 8.38 -12.78
CA PRO A 57 22.12 9.16 -13.97
C PRO A 57 22.53 8.39 -15.24
N MET A 58 21.64 8.35 -16.23
CA MET A 58 21.92 7.83 -17.55
C MET A 58 21.96 8.98 -18.54
N GLU A 59 23.05 9.11 -19.28
CA GLU A 59 23.18 10.07 -20.37
C GLU A 59 23.04 9.37 -21.71
N LYS A 60 22.27 9.95 -22.61
CA LYS A 60 22.10 9.47 -23.98
C LYS A 60 22.21 10.61 -24.97
N SER A 61 23.26 10.63 -25.77
CA SER A 61 23.42 11.58 -26.88
C SER A 61 22.71 11.05 -28.10
N ILE A 62 21.84 11.88 -28.69
CA ILE A 62 21.01 11.52 -29.85
C ILE A 62 21.26 12.51 -30.96
N HIS A 63 21.61 12.01 -32.15
CA HIS A 63 21.79 12.78 -33.35
C HIS A 63 20.63 12.53 -34.32
N LEU A 64 19.82 13.56 -34.59
CA LEU A 64 18.73 13.48 -35.54
C LEU A 64 19.27 13.63 -36.99
N GLY A 65 18.92 12.69 -37.86
CA GLY A 65 19.18 12.81 -39.29
C GLY A 65 18.16 13.77 -39.94
N LEU A 66 18.53 14.36 -41.11
CA LEU A 66 17.58 15.18 -41.93
C LEU A 66 16.44 14.29 -42.46
N ALA A 67 15.24 14.88 -42.69
CA ALA A 67 14.01 14.17 -43.05
C ALA A 67 14.08 13.30 -44.34
N ALA A 68 15.11 13.45 -45.17
CA ALA A 68 15.33 12.60 -46.35
C ALA A 68 15.97 11.23 -46.09
N VAL A 69 16.41 10.96 -44.87
CA VAL A 69 17.03 9.65 -44.48
C VAL A 69 16.17 9.02 -43.39
N THR A 70 15.27 8.12 -43.77
CA THR A 70 14.44 7.34 -42.85
C THR A 70 15.29 6.28 -42.16
N SER A 71 15.88 6.58 -41.04
CA SER A 71 16.41 5.58 -40.11
C SER A 71 15.30 5.25 -39.11
N SER A 72 14.41 4.33 -39.47
CA SER A 72 13.48 3.77 -38.51
C SER A 72 14.16 2.66 -37.72
N VAL A 73 14.54 2.90 -36.50
CA VAL A 73 14.76 1.80 -35.55
C VAL A 73 13.40 1.26 -35.19
N THR A 74 13.06 0.08 -35.69
CA THR A 74 11.80 -0.58 -35.35
C THR A 74 11.96 -1.16 -33.95
N VAL A 75 11.51 -0.44 -32.95
CA VAL A 75 11.27 -1.02 -31.62
C VAL A 75 10.08 -1.96 -31.79
N THR A 76 10.31 -3.26 -31.68
CA THR A 76 9.21 -4.23 -31.70
C THR A 76 8.48 -4.15 -30.35
N ASP A 77 7.16 -3.93 -30.36
CA ASP A 77 6.29 -3.87 -29.16
C ASP A 77 6.55 -5.03 -28.19
N ALA A 78 6.97 -6.17 -28.67
CA ALA A 78 7.31 -7.33 -27.84
C ALA A 78 8.54 -7.11 -26.94
N ALA A 79 9.47 -6.24 -27.32
CA ALA A 79 10.67 -5.98 -26.51
C ALA A 79 10.34 -5.18 -25.25
N THR A 80 9.22 -4.44 -25.22
CA THR A 80 8.82 -3.58 -24.09
C THR A 80 7.90 -4.27 -23.07
N LEU A 81 7.43 -5.50 -23.34
CA LEU A 81 6.53 -6.23 -22.45
C LEU A 81 7.20 -6.93 -21.28
N LEU A 82 8.47 -7.30 -21.45
CA LEU A 82 9.24 -8.03 -20.44
C LEU A 82 10.42 -7.18 -19.98
N ASP A 83 10.62 -7.14 -18.69
CA ASP A 83 11.89 -6.73 -18.10
C ASP A 83 12.81 -7.96 -18.03
N PRO A 84 13.89 -8.01 -18.86
CA PRO A 84 14.83 -9.12 -18.86
C PRO A 84 15.60 -9.29 -17.55
N GLU A 85 15.65 -8.25 -16.72
CA GLU A 85 16.40 -8.20 -15.48
C GLU A 85 15.50 -8.39 -14.24
N ARG A 86 14.20 -8.63 -14.43
CA ARG A 86 13.26 -8.84 -13.34
C ARG A 86 13.70 -9.96 -12.40
N LEU A 87 13.92 -9.63 -11.14
CA LEU A 87 14.48 -10.52 -10.13
C LEU A 87 13.43 -11.18 -9.22
N ALA A 88 12.22 -10.63 -9.15
CA ALA A 88 11.14 -11.12 -8.28
C ALA A 88 9.78 -10.52 -8.67
N SER A 89 8.74 -10.83 -7.88
CA SER A 89 7.41 -10.24 -8.03
C SER A 89 7.42 -8.75 -7.68
N ALA A 90 7.33 -7.92 -8.70
CA ALA A 90 7.11 -6.48 -8.56
C ALA A 90 6.04 -6.02 -9.55
N GLN A 91 5.22 -5.05 -9.15
CA GLN A 91 4.21 -4.42 -10.01
C GLN A 91 4.50 -2.92 -10.07
N GLU A 92 4.63 -2.40 -11.28
CA GLU A 92 4.84 -0.98 -11.52
C GLU A 92 3.52 -0.33 -11.99
N LEU A 93 3.12 0.74 -11.31
CA LEU A 93 1.95 1.52 -11.64
C LEU A 93 2.37 2.95 -11.96
N GLY A 94 2.36 3.29 -13.23
CA GLY A 94 2.60 4.66 -13.67
C GLY A 94 1.33 5.51 -13.68
N SER A 95 1.49 6.78 -14.04
CA SER A 95 0.43 7.79 -14.00
C SER A 95 -0.84 7.40 -14.77
N GLU A 96 -0.73 6.74 -15.93
CA GLU A 96 -1.90 6.32 -16.72
C GLU A 96 -2.77 5.29 -15.98
N LYS A 97 -2.15 4.30 -15.29
CA LYS A 97 -2.88 3.29 -14.50
C LYS A 97 -3.52 3.92 -13.26
N ILE A 98 -2.80 4.85 -12.62
CA ILE A 98 -3.28 5.57 -11.42
C ILE A 98 -4.46 6.49 -11.79
N GLU A 99 -4.38 7.22 -12.88
CA GLU A 99 -5.45 8.10 -13.38
C GLU A 99 -6.71 7.31 -13.79
N ALA A 100 -6.54 6.12 -14.37
CA ALA A 100 -7.65 5.27 -14.83
C ALA A 100 -8.28 4.41 -13.71
N ARG A 101 -7.90 4.62 -12.43
CA ARG A 101 -8.48 3.90 -11.29
C ARG A 101 -9.99 4.13 -11.16
N THR A 102 -10.69 3.20 -10.56
CA THR A 102 -12.10 3.39 -10.16
C THR A 102 -12.21 4.41 -9.03
N GLY A 103 -13.38 5.02 -8.87
CA GLY A 103 -13.69 5.84 -7.70
C GLY A 103 -13.60 5.05 -6.40
N SER A 104 -13.06 5.68 -5.37
CA SER A 104 -12.87 5.10 -4.03
C SER A 104 -13.65 5.89 -2.98
N LEU A 105 -14.02 5.24 -1.89
CA LEU A 105 -14.46 5.94 -0.68
C LEU A 105 -13.27 6.69 -0.06
N PRO A 106 -13.48 7.79 0.68
CA PRO A 106 -12.41 8.54 1.33
C PRO A 106 -11.50 7.66 2.20
N GLY A 107 -10.23 8.02 2.25
CA GLY A 107 -9.22 7.35 3.08
C GLY A 107 -8.61 6.10 2.47
N ARG A 108 -8.98 5.66 1.25
CA ARG A 108 -8.57 4.36 0.72
C ARG A 108 -8.16 4.31 -0.76
N SER A 109 -8.00 5.46 -1.41
CA SER A 109 -7.70 5.48 -2.86
C SER A 109 -6.36 4.82 -3.23
N LEU A 110 -5.34 4.99 -2.40
CA LEU A 110 -4.04 4.33 -2.55
C LEU A 110 -4.12 2.84 -2.24
N GLN A 111 -4.82 2.47 -1.15
CA GLN A 111 -4.99 1.09 -0.74
C GLN A 111 -5.78 0.28 -1.79
N ASP A 112 -6.82 0.86 -2.41
CA ASP A 112 -7.58 0.21 -3.49
C ASP A 112 -6.69 -0.11 -4.70
N LEU A 113 -5.75 0.78 -5.05
CA LEU A 113 -4.77 0.54 -6.11
C LEU A 113 -3.83 -0.63 -5.78
N VAL A 114 -3.32 -0.68 -4.55
CA VAL A 114 -2.45 -1.77 -4.08
C VAL A 114 -3.23 -3.09 -4.04
N ASN A 115 -4.44 -3.08 -3.47
CA ASN A 115 -5.30 -4.26 -3.39
C ASN A 115 -5.67 -4.84 -4.76
N SER A 116 -5.69 -4.02 -5.82
CA SER A 116 -5.94 -4.49 -7.17
C SER A 116 -4.84 -5.39 -7.74
N GLN A 117 -3.67 -5.48 -7.11
CA GLN A 117 -2.54 -6.28 -7.55
C GLN A 117 -2.58 -7.71 -6.99
N PRO A 118 -1.96 -8.71 -7.68
CA PRO A 118 -1.88 -10.08 -7.17
C PRO A 118 -1.20 -10.15 -5.80
N GLY A 119 -1.64 -11.07 -4.94
CA GLY A 119 -1.05 -11.31 -3.62
C GLY A 119 -1.48 -10.33 -2.53
N TRP A 120 -2.37 -9.40 -2.83
CA TRP A 120 -2.91 -8.44 -1.86
C TRP A 120 -4.38 -8.73 -1.57
N SER A 121 -4.76 -8.60 -0.32
CA SER A 121 -6.15 -8.74 0.14
C SER A 121 -6.50 -7.66 1.15
N TYR A 122 -7.80 -7.43 1.33
CA TYR A 122 -8.35 -6.55 2.35
C TYR A 122 -8.95 -7.33 3.52
N GLU A 123 -8.78 -6.77 4.67
CA GLU A 123 -9.67 -6.91 5.81
C GLU A 123 -10.56 -5.67 5.97
N GLY A 124 -11.37 -5.60 7.01
CA GLY A 124 -12.20 -4.43 7.30
C GLY A 124 -11.40 -3.12 7.28
N ASN A 125 -12.05 -2.04 6.85
CA ASN A 125 -11.48 -0.69 6.80
C ASN A 125 -10.25 -0.54 5.91
N ALA A 126 -10.14 -1.35 4.86
CA ALA A 126 -9.06 -1.31 3.88
C ALA A 126 -7.65 -1.54 4.48
N VAL A 127 -7.55 -2.35 5.51
CA VAL A 127 -6.28 -2.86 6.00
C VAL A 127 -5.70 -3.83 4.96
N LEU A 128 -4.45 -3.58 4.55
CA LEU A 128 -3.79 -4.33 3.49
C LEU A 128 -2.99 -5.51 4.03
N HIS A 129 -3.24 -6.69 3.46
CA HIS A 129 -2.54 -7.92 3.81
C HIS A 129 -1.78 -8.48 2.61
N PRO A 130 -0.48 -8.21 2.48
CA PRO A 130 0.35 -8.82 1.45
C PRO A 130 0.58 -10.30 1.77
N ARG A 131 0.05 -11.19 0.91
CA ARG A 131 0.18 -12.64 1.09
C ARG A 131 -0.25 -13.10 2.50
N GLY A 132 -1.35 -12.54 2.99
CA GLY A 132 -1.92 -12.90 4.29
C GLY A 132 -1.13 -12.45 5.51
N SER A 133 -0.29 -11.43 5.39
CA SER A 133 0.52 -10.92 6.48
C SER A 133 -0.11 -9.68 7.11
N GLU A 134 -0.17 -9.61 8.46
CA GLU A 134 -0.72 -8.49 9.22
C GLU A 134 0.36 -7.45 9.56
N TYR A 135 0.01 -6.14 9.55
CA TYR A 135 0.92 -5.00 9.83
C TYR A 135 2.26 -5.02 9.08
N GLN A 136 2.32 -5.72 7.96
CA GLN A 136 3.56 -6.09 7.30
C GLN A 136 3.79 -5.34 5.99
N THR A 137 2.96 -4.33 5.69
CA THR A 137 3.14 -3.45 4.55
C THR A 137 4.00 -2.25 4.94
N GLN A 138 5.11 -2.05 4.24
CA GLN A 138 5.92 -0.85 4.36
C GLN A 138 5.59 0.11 3.22
N PHE A 139 5.00 1.26 3.56
CA PHE A 139 4.92 2.37 2.62
C PHE A 139 6.24 3.14 2.65
N VAL A 140 6.78 3.42 1.48
CA VAL A 140 7.99 4.25 1.30
C VAL A 140 7.61 5.44 0.44
N VAL A 141 7.38 6.59 1.05
CA VAL A 141 6.91 7.80 0.36
C VAL A 141 8.09 8.71 0.08
N ASP A 142 8.36 8.96 -1.21
CA ASP A 142 9.52 9.74 -1.67
C ASP A 142 10.84 9.29 -1.02
N GLY A 143 10.97 7.96 -0.81
CA GLY A 143 12.13 7.30 -0.21
C GLY A 143 12.22 7.34 1.31
N ILE A 144 11.18 7.79 2.01
CA ILE A 144 11.03 7.75 3.46
C ILE A 144 10.11 6.58 3.84
N PRO A 145 10.57 5.61 4.64
CA PRO A 145 9.71 4.52 5.11
C PRO A 145 8.75 5.02 6.19
N LEU A 146 7.49 4.65 6.07
CA LEU A 146 6.46 4.82 7.08
C LEU A 146 6.16 3.45 7.69
N THR A 147 6.32 3.33 9.00
CA THR A 147 6.27 2.04 9.70
C THR A 147 4.93 1.76 10.36
N ASP A 148 4.05 2.75 10.44
CA ASP A 148 2.69 2.67 10.97
C ASP A 148 1.71 2.02 10.00
N ASN A 149 0.56 1.57 10.50
CA ASN A 149 -0.55 1.09 9.68
C ASN A 149 -1.20 2.26 8.92
N ARG A 150 -1.38 2.10 7.61
CA ARG A 150 -1.90 3.15 6.71
C ARG A 150 -3.29 2.77 6.18
N SER A 151 -4.28 2.72 7.05
CA SER A 151 -5.68 2.51 6.67
C SER A 151 -6.57 3.63 7.23
N PRO A 152 -7.80 3.81 6.74
CA PRO A 152 -8.68 4.90 7.18
C PRO A 152 -8.91 5.00 8.68
N GLY A 153 -8.86 3.89 9.40
CA GLY A 153 -9.02 3.85 10.86
C GLY A 153 -7.78 4.29 11.64
N PHE A 154 -6.59 4.19 11.05
CA PHE A 154 -5.31 4.32 11.77
C PHE A 154 -4.46 5.51 11.37
N ALA A 155 -4.54 5.96 10.11
CA ALA A 155 -3.72 7.06 9.62
C ALA A 155 -4.46 7.93 8.60
N PRO A 156 -4.06 9.21 8.44
CA PRO A 156 -4.54 10.05 7.35
C PRO A 156 -4.18 9.46 5.97
N GLU A 157 -5.03 9.70 4.99
CA GLU A 157 -4.81 9.24 3.62
C GLU A 157 -3.63 9.95 2.95
N ILE A 158 -2.88 9.18 2.15
CA ILE A 158 -2.06 9.71 1.06
C ILE A 158 -2.88 9.49 -0.21
N GLY A 159 -3.53 10.54 -0.71
CA GLY A 159 -4.44 10.44 -1.85
C GLY A 159 -3.76 10.03 -3.13
N ALA A 160 -4.36 9.09 -3.89
CA ALA A 160 -3.81 8.63 -5.16
C ALA A 160 -3.71 9.72 -6.23
N ASP A 161 -4.43 10.84 -6.10
CA ASP A 161 -4.30 12.01 -6.99
C ASP A 161 -2.95 12.74 -6.82
N ASP A 162 -2.30 12.61 -5.64
CA ASP A 162 -0.97 13.17 -5.37
C ASP A 162 0.18 12.25 -5.83
N VAL A 163 -0.12 11.05 -6.35
CA VAL A 163 0.87 10.03 -6.70
C VAL A 163 1.17 10.04 -8.20
N GLU A 164 2.45 10.09 -8.55
CA GLU A 164 2.94 9.99 -9.94
C GLU A 164 3.17 8.54 -10.36
N SER A 165 3.78 7.75 -9.47
CA SER A 165 4.05 6.34 -9.73
C SER A 165 4.18 5.54 -8.44
N MET A 166 3.98 4.23 -8.55
CA MET A 166 4.18 3.28 -7.45
C MET A 166 4.90 2.04 -7.92
N SER A 167 5.80 1.51 -7.06
CA SER A 167 6.42 0.19 -7.19
C SER A 167 5.98 -0.67 -6.02
N ILE A 168 5.37 -1.82 -6.30
CA ILE A 168 4.77 -2.71 -5.30
C ILE A 168 5.50 -4.04 -5.32
N TYR A 169 6.19 -4.37 -4.23
CA TYR A 169 6.98 -5.60 -4.07
C TYR A 169 6.29 -6.54 -3.08
N THR A 170 6.21 -7.82 -3.42
CA THR A 170 5.75 -8.89 -2.52
C THR A 170 6.84 -9.92 -2.20
N ALA A 171 7.97 -9.89 -2.91
CA ALA A 171 9.18 -10.69 -2.67
C ALA A 171 10.40 -10.05 -3.34
N GLY A 172 11.61 -10.59 -3.11
CA GLY A 172 12.84 -10.11 -3.71
C GLY A 172 13.18 -8.67 -3.35
N PHE A 173 12.91 -8.30 -2.12
CA PHE A 173 13.05 -6.93 -1.64
C PHE A 173 14.51 -6.47 -1.74
N PRO A 174 14.79 -5.27 -2.29
CA PRO A 174 16.10 -4.63 -2.13
C PRO A 174 16.51 -4.58 -0.65
N ALA A 175 17.82 -4.76 -0.38
CA ALA A 175 18.34 -4.82 0.99
C ALA A 175 18.14 -3.52 1.80
N GLU A 176 17.90 -2.41 1.11
CA GLU A 176 17.56 -1.13 1.73
C GLU A 176 16.19 -1.12 2.45
N PHE A 177 15.26 -1.99 2.06
CA PHE A 177 13.96 -2.09 2.72
C PHE A 177 14.01 -3.12 3.86
N GLY A 178 13.35 -2.86 4.95
CA GLY A 178 13.31 -3.74 6.12
C GLY A 178 12.18 -3.39 7.07
N ARG A 179 12.17 -4.00 8.27
CA ARG A 179 11.20 -3.77 9.34
C ARG A 179 9.77 -4.25 9.08
N LYS A 180 9.46 -4.72 7.87
CA LYS A 180 8.16 -5.30 7.48
C LYS A 180 8.39 -6.56 6.65
N LEU A 181 7.59 -7.61 6.90
CA LEU A 181 7.73 -8.92 6.26
C LEU A 181 6.92 -9.07 4.97
N GLY A 182 5.81 -8.36 4.85
CA GLY A 182 4.78 -8.69 3.89
C GLY A 182 5.00 -8.10 2.51
N GLY A 183 5.23 -6.81 2.43
CA GLY A 183 5.37 -6.11 1.16
C GLY A 183 5.88 -4.69 1.31
N VAL A 184 6.40 -4.15 0.22
CA VAL A 184 6.84 -2.75 0.13
C VAL A 184 6.02 -2.05 -0.95
N VAL A 185 5.47 -0.91 -0.61
CA VAL A 185 4.77 0.00 -1.53
C VAL A 185 5.57 1.29 -1.59
N GLU A 186 6.39 1.42 -2.62
CA GLU A 186 7.14 2.64 -2.87
C GLU A 186 6.27 3.61 -3.67
N VAL A 187 6.10 4.82 -3.15
CA VAL A 187 5.21 5.85 -3.68
C VAL A 187 6.02 7.08 -4.02
N ASN A 188 5.96 7.52 -5.27
CA ASN A 188 6.55 8.77 -5.72
C ASN A 188 5.45 9.81 -5.89
N THR A 189 5.51 10.90 -5.11
CA THR A 189 4.53 12.00 -5.16
C THR A 189 5.03 13.20 -5.97
N PHE A 190 6.30 13.22 -6.35
CA PHE A 190 6.86 14.28 -7.19
C PHE A 190 6.51 14.03 -8.66
N LYS A 191 5.80 14.95 -9.27
CA LYS A 191 5.52 14.95 -10.70
C LYS A 191 6.65 15.63 -11.46
N ASP A 192 6.95 15.16 -12.68
CA ASP A 192 7.93 15.79 -13.55
C ASP A 192 7.54 17.24 -13.82
N ALA A 193 8.46 18.15 -13.48
CA ALA A 193 8.23 19.58 -13.56
C ALA A 193 8.51 20.09 -14.98
N LYS A 194 7.46 20.43 -15.73
CA LYS A 194 7.57 21.23 -16.93
C LYS A 194 7.94 22.68 -16.57
N ALA A 195 8.64 23.38 -17.46
CA ALA A 195 8.96 24.78 -17.24
C ALA A 195 7.69 25.63 -17.15
N GLY A 196 7.65 26.60 -16.22
CA GLY A 196 6.51 27.48 -15.99
C GLY A 196 5.57 26.98 -14.88
N LEU A 197 4.36 27.51 -14.88
CA LEU A 197 3.29 27.17 -13.95
C LEU A 197 2.38 26.13 -14.57
N HIS A 198 2.17 25.03 -13.85
CA HIS A 198 1.25 23.94 -14.20
C HIS A 198 0.41 23.57 -13.00
N GLY A 199 -0.77 23.06 -13.25
CA GLY A 199 -1.65 22.63 -12.17
C GLY A 199 -2.66 21.61 -12.60
N GLU A 200 -3.22 20.94 -11.59
CA GLU A 200 -4.32 20.01 -11.74
C GLU A 200 -5.32 20.23 -10.60
N ALA A 201 -6.61 20.15 -10.92
CA ALA A 201 -7.67 20.14 -9.93
C ALA A 201 -8.64 19.01 -10.26
N THR A 202 -9.04 18.25 -9.23
CA THR A 202 -10.02 17.18 -9.33
C THR A 202 -11.17 17.46 -8.37
N LEU A 203 -12.39 17.36 -8.86
CA LEU A 203 -13.61 17.33 -8.04
C LEU A 203 -14.23 15.96 -8.14
N SER A 204 -14.62 15.39 -7.02
CA SER A 204 -15.27 14.09 -6.95
C SER A 204 -16.56 14.14 -6.14
N GLY A 205 -17.50 13.25 -6.48
CA GLY A 205 -18.74 13.09 -5.74
C GLY A 205 -19.34 11.72 -5.98
N GLY A 206 -20.24 11.27 -5.09
CA GLY A 206 -20.80 9.95 -5.26
C GLY A 206 -21.82 9.56 -4.19
N SER A 207 -22.09 8.25 -4.14
CA SER A 207 -22.98 7.64 -3.14
C SER A 207 -22.50 7.95 -1.71
N PHE A 208 -23.40 7.84 -0.73
CA PHE A 208 -23.14 8.11 0.69
C PHE A 208 -22.71 9.55 0.99
N ALA A 209 -23.31 10.53 0.27
CA ALA A 209 -22.93 11.93 0.36
C ALA A 209 -21.41 12.15 0.20
N THR A 210 -20.74 11.24 -0.52
CA THR A 210 -19.31 11.38 -0.78
C THR A 210 -19.05 12.59 -1.66
N SER A 211 -18.16 13.47 -1.22
CA SER A 211 -17.64 14.57 -2.01
C SER A 211 -16.19 14.84 -1.66
N GLY A 212 -15.42 15.23 -2.65
CA GLY A 212 -14.00 15.48 -2.49
C GLY A 212 -13.46 16.49 -3.47
N ALA A 213 -12.34 17.10 -3.10
CA ALA A 213 -11.58 17.99 -3.94
C ALA A 213 -10.08 17.76 -3.75
N TYR A 214 -9.35 17.82 -4.85
CA TYR A 214 -7.90 17.85 -4.89
C TYR A 214 -7.44 18.98 -5.78
N ALA A 215 -6.37 19.68 -5.39
CA ALA A 215 -5.72 20.67 -6.20
C ALA A 215 -4.20 20.59 -6.04
N GLN A 216 -3.47 20.70 -7.14
CA GLN A 216 -2.02 20.77 -7.16
C GLN A 216 -1.56 21.93 -8.06
N LEU A 217 -0.55 22.65 -7.60
CA LEU A 217 0.18 23.65 -8.35
C LEU A 217 1.66 23.31 -8.35
N GLN A 218 2.30 23.47 -9.49
CA GLN A 218 3.73 23.28 -9.66
C GLN A 218 4.32 24.43 -10.47
N TYR A 219 5.42 24.97 -10.00
CA TYR A 219 6.15 26.05 -10.67
C TYR A 219 7.63 25.69 -10.80
N ASN A 220 8.10 25.59 -12.04
CA ASN A 220 9.49 25.31 -12.34
C ASN A 220 10.13 26.48 -13.08
N LYS A 221 11.18 27.07 -12.49
CA LYS A 221 11.96 28.15 -13.09
C LYS A 221 13.45 27.99 -12.83
N GLY A 222 14.19 27.74 -13.90
CA GLY A 222 15.65 27.52 -13.82
C GLY A 222 15.99 26.32 -12.95
N LYS A 223 16.69 26.57 -11.85
CA LYS A 223 17.15 25.55 -10.91
C LYS A 223 16.14 25.24 -9.78
N ASN A 224 15.00 25.89 -9.76
CA ASN A 224 14.04 25.79 -8.65
C ASN A 224 12.74 25.16 -9.12
N THR A 225 12.23 24.23 -8.32
CA THR A 225 10.92 23.61 -8.50
C THR A 225 10.13 23.79 -7.19
N PHE A 226 8.94 24.34 -7.29
CA PHE A 226 7.99 24.47 -6.19
C PHE A 226 6.76 23.64 -6.51
N GLY A 227 6.24 22.96 -5.50
CA GLY A 227 4.97 22.22 -5.59
C GLY A 227 4.14 22.49 -4.33
N ALA A 228 2.83 22.55 -4.50
CA ALA A 228 1.88 22.57 -3.42
C ALA A 228 0.67 21.74 -3.81
N SER A 229 0.17 20.91 -2.90
CA SER A 229 -1.06 20.15 -3.09
C SER A 229 -1.96 20.24 -1.85
N ALA A 230 -3.26 20.13 -2.08
CA ALA A 230 -4.26 20.05 -1.04
C ALA A 230 -5.39 19.12 -1.48
N SER A 231 -5.87 18.28 -0.56
CA SER A 231 -7.04 17.44 -0.75
C SER A 231 -7.95 17.47 0.47
N GLY A 232 -9.21 17.15 0.25
CA GLY A 232 -10.17 16.93 1.31
C GLY A 232 -11.38 16.17 0.81
N ASP A 233 -11.83 15.18 1.60
CA ASP A 233 -12.93 14.30 1.26
C ASP A 233 -13.84 14.07 2.47
N VAL A 234 -15.12 13.87 2.22
CA VAL A 234 -16.14 13.54 3.22
C VAL A 234 -17.05 12.43 2.70
N SER A 235 -17.53 11.58 3.60
CA SER A 235 -18.53 10.56 3.29
C SER A 235 -19.35 10.20 4.54
N SER A 236 -20.62 9.82 4.36
CA SER A 236 -21.42 9.17 5.39
C SER A 236 -21.20 7.65 5.46
N ARG A 237 -20.19 7.14 4.76
CA ARG A 237 -19.69 5.76 4.84
C ARG A 237 -18.16 5.76 4.80
N TYR A 238 -17.54 6.24 5.86
CA TYR A 238 -16.09 6.37 5.94
C TYR A 238 -15.41 5.02 6.25
N LEU A 239 -15.89 4.32 7.28
CA LEU A 239 -15.45 2.97 7.64
C LEU A 239 -16.37 1.89 7.04
N ASN A 240 -15.98 0.63 7.18
CA ASN A 240 -16.86 -0.49 6.87
C ASN A 240 -17.84 -0.70 8.05
N PRO A 241 -19.14 -0.60 7.85
CA PRO A 241 -20.08 -0.81 8.96
C PRO A 241 -20.20 -2.28 9.32
N VAL A 242 -20.58 -2.54 10.55
CA VAL A 242 -20.83 -3.90 11.07
C VAL A 242 -22.21 -4.45 10.67
N VAL A 243 -23.14 -3.56 10.31
CA VAL A 243 -24.50 -3.89 9.85
C VAL A 243 -24.85 -3.13 8.56
N PRO A 244 -25.76 -3.65 7.70
CA PRO A 244 -26.09 -3.00 6.42
C PRO A 244 -26.69 -1.60 6.56
N GLN A 245 -27.27 -1.26 7.72
CA GLN A 245 -27.91 0.03 7.98
C GLN A 245 -26.91 1.19 8.05
N ASN A 246 -25.60 0.91 8.20
CA ASN A 246 -24.56 1.93 8.20
C ASN A 246 -24.78 3.05 9.23
N PHE A 247 -25.06 2.69 10.48
CA PHE A 247 -25.27 3.63 11.58
C PHE A 247 -23.98 4.35 11.95
N THR A 248 -24.04 5.66 12.27
CA THR A 248 -22.92 6.46 12.77
C THR A 248 -21.60 6.21 12.03
N ASN A 249 -21.48 6.67 10.77
CA ASN A 249 -20.33 6.36 9.93
C ASN A 249 -19.88 7.55 9.07
N THR A 250 -20.08 8.76 9.56
CA THR A 250 -19.59 9.96 8.87
C THR A 250 -18.09 10.12 9.14
N GLY A 251 -17.35 10.49 8.11
CA GLY A 251 -15.93 10.80 8.26
C GLY A 251 -15.42 11.76 7.21
N THR A 252 -14.34 12.42 7.54
CA THR A 252 -13.62 13.36 6.67
C THR A 252 -12.12 13.10 6.77
N THR A 253 -11.43 13.30 5.65
CA THR A 253 -9.98 13.28 5.60
C THR A 253 -9.48 14.49 4.81
N GLY A 254 -8.26 14.94 5.10
CA GLY A 254 -7.61 15.99 4.36
C GLY A 254 -6.10 15.87 4.43
N ASP A 255 -5.44 16.36 3.39
CA ASP A 255 -3.99 16.35 3.27
C ASP A 255 -3.51 17.61 2.57
N TYR A 256 -2.40 18.16 3.05
CA TYR A 256 -1.73 19.34 2.50
C TYR A 256 -0.24 19.04 2.38
N ALA A 257 0.36 19.28 1.21
CA ALA A 257 1.78 19.14 1.01
C ALA A 257 2.38 20.38 0.33
N PHE A 258 3.58 20.73 0.76
CA PHE A 258 4.44 21.71 0.11
C PHE A 258 5.79 21.05 -0.19
N ARG A 259 6.29 21.27 -1.42
CA ARG A 259 7.55 20.71 -1.90
C ARG A 259 8.40 21.80 -2.52
N TYR A 260 9.68 21.76 -2.20
CA TYR A 260 10.67 22.63 -2.83
C TYR A 260 11.90 21.81 -3.19
N GLU A 261 12.35 21.95 -4.41
CA GLU A 261 13.61 21.36 -4.87
C GLU A 261 14.47 22.41 -5.56
N ARG A 262 15.78 22.30 -5.37
CA ARG A 262 16.76 23.16 -6.01
C ARG A 262 17.98 22.38 -6.45
N ASP A 263 18.36 22.53 -7.72
CA ASP A 263 19.67 22.15 -8.23
C ASP A 263 20.67 23.23 -7.82
N LEU A 264 21.47 22.97 -6.77
CA LEU A 264 22.51 23.91 -6.30
C LEU A 264 23.60 24.04 -7.34
N THR A 265 24.06 22.89 -7.85
CA THR A 265 25.01 22.75 -8.95
C THR A 265 24.47 21.74 -9.97
N ALA A 266 25.25 21.34 -10.96
CA ALA A 266 24.90 20.22 -11.86
C ALA A 266 24.90 18.87 -11.10
N SER A 267 25.68 18.79 -10.01
CA SER A 267 25.87 17.55 -9.24
C SER A 267 25.12 17.52 -7.92
N ASP A 268 24.64 18.67 -7.44
CA ASP A 268 24.05 18.80 -6.10
C ASP A 268 22.59 19.22 -6.16
N ARG A 269 21.73 18.48 -5.49
CA ARG A 269 20.30 18.81 -5.32
C ARG A 269 19.89 18.75 -3.87
N ILE A 270 19.10 19.72 -3.44
CA ILE A 270 18.43 19.74 -2.16
C ILE A 270 16.92 19.74 -2.36
N GLY A 271 16.20 19.01 -1.51
CA GLY A 271 14.74 18.98 -1.45
C GLY A 271 14.22 19.20 -0.04
N VAL A 272 13.07 19.85 0.06
CA VAL A 272 12.31 20.00 1.30
C VAL A 272 10.86 19.66 1.02
N THR A 273 10.27 18.78 1.83
CA THR A 273 8.84 18.46 1.80
C THR A 273 8.25 18.69 3.17
N LEU A 274 7.13 19.40 3.24
CA LEU A 274 6.30 19.55 4.42
C LEU A 274 4.93 18.95 4.09
N ARG A 275 4.40 18.10 4.95
CA ARG A 275 3.09 17.48 4.78
C ARG A 275 2.32 17.50 6.08
N HIS A 276 1.01 17.74 6.00
CA HIS A 276 0.07 17.60 7.10
C HIS A 276 -1.17 16.90 6.62
N GLY A 277 -1.50 15.76 7.25
CA GLY A 277 -2.71 15.00 7.00
C GLY A 277 -3.54 14.87 8.27
N PHE A 278 -4.86 14.76 8.11
CA PHE A 278 -5.77 14.47 9.21
C PHE A 278 -6.95 13.63 8.73
N SER A 279 -7.56 12.88 9.66
CA SER A 279 -8.87 12.25 9.49
C SER A 279 -9.69 12.38 10.77
N ARG A 280 -11.02 12.52 10.63
CA ARG A 280 -11.98 12.51 11.74
C ARG A 280 -13.17 11.69 11.30
N PHE A 281 -13.60 10.76 12.13
CA PHE A 281 -14.64 9.83 11.75
C PHE A 281 -15.39 9.29 12.95
N GLU A 282 -16.62 8.84 12.69
CA GLU A 282 -17.43 8.09 13.63
C GLU A 282 -17.15 6.59 13.48
N ILE A 283 -17.22 5.84 14.58
CA ILE A 283 -17.16 4.39 14.57
C ILE A 283 -18.56 3.84 14.30
N PRO A 284 -18.72 2.97 13.28
CA PRO A 284 -20.03 2.41 12.94
C PRO A 284 -20.59 1.54 14.06
N ASN A 285 -21.82 1.83 14.45
CA ASN A 285 -22.56 1.06 15.47
C ASN A 285 -23.18 -0.23 14.90
N ASP A 286 -23.23 -1.27 15.73
CA ASP A 286 -24.20 -2.35 15.57
C ASP A 286 -25.61 -1.90 16.03
N ARG A 287 -26.56 -2.83 16.02
CA ARG A 287 -27.96 -2.51 16.39
C ARG A 287 -28.14 -2.19 17.87
N ALA A 288 -27.45 -2.92 18.74
CA ALA A 288 -27.55 -2.71 20.20
C ALA A 288 -26.92 -1.38 20.59
N GLN A 289 -25.75 -1.08 20.07
CA GLN A 289 -25.04 0.18 20.24
C GLN A 289 -25.86 1.37 19.73
N GLN A 290 -26.51 1.23 18.56
CA GLN A 290 -27.37 2.27 18.02
C GLN A 290 -28.61 2.53 18.91
N ILE A 291 -29.20 1.48 19.42
CA ILE A 291 -30.38 1.61 20.36
C ILE A 291 -29.93 2.28 21.66
N ALA A 292 -28.74 1.97 22.16
CA ALA A 292 -28.17 2.59 23.36
C ALA A 292 -27.81 4.06 23.15
N GLY A 293 -27.77 4.54 21.91
CA GLY A 293 -27.34 5.91 21.58
C GLY A 293 -25.82 6.10 21.64
N GLN A 294 -25.07 5.04 21.40
CA GLN A 294 -23.61 5.10 21.35
C GLN A 294 -23.13 6.08 20.29
N LEU A 295 -22.13 6.85 20.66
CA LEU A 295 -21.34 7.68 19.74
C LEU A 295 -19.86 7.57 20.11
N GLN A 296 -19.10 6.98 19.22
CA GLN A 296 -17.65 6.90 19.31
C GLN A 296 -17.01 7.64 18.13
N ASN A 297 -16.02 8.47 18.44
CA ASN A 297 -15.33 9.29 17.44
C ASN A 297 -13.84 8.96 17.41
N GLY A 298 -13.31 8.74 16.20
CA GLY A 298 -11.89 8.60 15.92
C GLY A 298 -11.30 9.86 15.28
N ALA A 299 -10.07 10.17 15.60
CA ALA A 299 -9.32 11.26 14.98
C ALA A 299 -7.84 10.89 14.84
N ASN A 300 -7.28 11.06 13.63
CA ASN A 300 -5.86 10.88 13.37
C ASN A 300 -5.28 12.17 12.78
N ALA A 301 -4.05 12.47 13.13
CA ALA A 301 -3.31 13.58 12.53
C ALA A 301 -1.82 13.22 12.38
N GLU A 302 -1.22 13.71 11.30
CA GLU A 302 0.19 13.50 11.00
C GLU A 302 0.80 14.78 10.45
N THR A 303 1.97 15.16 10.94
CA THR A 303 2.77 16.25 10.37
C THR A 303 4.17 15.74 10.13
N THR A 304 4.65 15.88 8.89
CA THR A 304 5.95 15.38 8.45
C THR A 304 6.75 16.49 7.78
N GLY A 305 8.01 16.62 8.17
CA GLY A 305 8.99 17.46 7.49
C GLY A 305 10.17 16.62 7.02
N VAL A 306 10.50 16.69 5.74
CA VAL A 306 11.59 15.93 5.12
C VAL A 306 12.58 16.88 4.47
N VAL A 307 13.87 16.61 4.66
CA VAL A 307 14.96 17.22 3.93
C VAL A 307 15.72 16.13 3.19
N SER A 308 15.98 16.33 1.91
CA SER A 308 16.78 15.44 1.07
C SER A 308 17.97 16.18 0.47
N TYR A 309 19.10 15.49 0.35
CA TYR A 309 20.27 15.97 -0.36
C TYR A 309 20.85 14.85 -1.21
N GLN A 310 21.09 15.16 -2.48
CA GLN A 310 21.65 14.23 -3.43
C GLN A 310 22.92 14.83 -4.04
N HIS A 311 23.99 14.01 -4.11
CA HIS A 311 25.25 14.38 -4.74
C HIS A 311 25.66 13.36 -5.78
N ILE A 312 25.91 13.82 -7.01
CA ILE A 312 26.40 13.01 -8.14
C ILE A 312 27.90 13.20 -8.21
N PHE A 313 28.70 12.19 -7.79
CA PHE A 313 30.15 12.22 -7.89
C PHE A 313 30.63 12.02 -9.32
N SER A 314 29.94 11.17 -10.06
CA SER A 314 30.17 10.83 -11.47
C SER A 314 28.93 10.16 -12.06
N PRO A 315 28.84 9.90 -13.36
CA PRO A 315 27.77 9.09 -13.94
C PRO A 315 27.60 7.71 -13.27
N ASP A 316 28.68 7.20 -12.68
CA ASP A 316 28.72 5.87 -12.05
C ASP A 316 28.59 5.92 -10.51
N ALA A 317 28.44 7.10 -9.89
CA ALA A 317 28.44 7.21 -8.43
C ALA A 317 27.52 8.33 -7.94
N ILE A 318 26.60 7.99 -7.04
CA ILE A 318 25.65 8.93 -6.42
C ILE A 318 25.51 8.66 -4.92
N ALA A 319 25.39 9.72 -4.13
CA ALA A 319 24.98 9.64 -2.74
C ALA A 319 23.62 10.31 -2.54
N ASP A 320 22.79 9.73 -1.69
CA ASP A 320 21.47 10.23 -1.30
C ASP A 320 21.38 10.25 0.23
N PHE A 321 20.99 11.41 0.79
CA PHE A 321 20.79 11.62 2.22
C PHE A 321 19.39 12.14 2.45
N ARG A 322 18.71 11.60 3.43
CA ARG A 322 17.35 11.99 3.82
C ARG A 322 17.24 12.09 5.33
N GLY A 323 16.62 13.14 5.78
CA GLY A 323 16.24 13.35 7.17
C GLY A 323 14.76 13.65 7.26
N MET A 324 14.09 13.10 8.28
CA MET A 324 12.67 13.33 8.53
C MET A 324 12.45 13.63 10.01
N VAL A 325 11.53 14.54 10.28
CA VAL A 325 10.86 14.68 11.57
C VAL A 325 9.37 14.48 11.36
N ARG A 326 8.73 13.64 12.19
CA ARG A 326 7.31 13.34 12.11
C ARG A 326 6.67 13.37 13.48
N SER A 327 5.43 13.87 13.55
CA SER A 327 4.56 13.79 14.73
C SER A 327 3.23 13.24 14.31
N THR A 328 2.79 12.19 14.96
CA THR A 328 1.50 11.54 14.75
C THR A 328 0.66 11.60 15.99
N SER A 329 -0.66 11.55 15.84
CA SER A 329 -1.59 11.32 16.94
C SER A 329 -2.80 10.54 16.45
N SER A 330 -3.27 9.62 17.28
CA SER A 330 -4.51 8.86 17.10
C SER A 330 -5.31 8.94 18.38
N GLN A 331 -6.61 9.23 18.27
CA GLN A 331 -7.50 9.34 19.41
C GLN A 331 -8.82 8.65 19.13
N LEU A 332 -9.37 7.95 20.13
CA LEU A 332 -10.75 7.49 20.17
C LEU A 332 -11.43 7.98 21.44
N THR A 333 -12.66 8.45 21.32
CA THR A 333 -13.48 8.91 22.44
C THR A 333 -14.88 8.32 22.33
N SER A 334 -15.42 7.82 23.45
CA SER A 334 -16.79 7.31 23.57
C SER A 334 -17.66 8.26 24.38
N ASN A 335 -18.95 8.34 24.05
CA ASN A 335 -19.93 8.98 24.92
C ASN A 335 -20.29 8.08 26.13
N PRO A 336 -20.89 8.63 27.23
CA PRO A 336 -21.17 7.86 28.46
C PRO A 336 -22.16 6.70 28.31
N VAL A 337 -22.91 6.64 27.22
CA VAL A 337 -23.90 5.58 26.97
C VAL A 337 -23.40 4.51 26.03
N SER A 338 -22.10 4.57 25.65
CA SER A 338 -21.46 3.54 24.83
C SER A 338 -21.48 2.18 25.51
N THR A 339 -21.73 1.12 24.76
CA THR A 339 -21.88 -0.26 25.24
C THR A 339 -21.11 -1.25 24.34
N PRO A 340 -20.52 -2.32 24.87
CA PRO A 340 -20.51 -2.73 26.29
C PRO A 340 -19.47 -1.97 27.15
N ILE A 341 -18.69 -1.06 26.53
CA ILE A 341 -17.68 -0.25 27.22
C ILE A 341 -17.72 1.21 26.78
N VAL A 342 -17.33 2.11 27.69
CA VAL A 342 -16.90 3.47 27.36
C VAL A 342 -15.37 3.44 27.26
N ALA A 343 -14.85 3.51 26.04
CA ALA A 343 -13.40 3.47 25.77
C ALA A 343 -12.86 4.87 25.46
N PHE A 344 -11.67 5.14 25.93
CA PHE A 344 -10.85 6.28 25.57
C PHE A 344 -9.44 5.79 25.23
N GLN A 345 -8.94 6.28 24.10
CA GLN A 345 -7.55 6.06 23.70
C GLN A 345 -6.97 7.37 23.21
N GLN A 346 -5.72 7.63 23.56
CA GLN A 346 -4.90 8.67 22.95
C GLN A 346 -3.47 8.17 22.82
N ASN A 347 -3.06 7.94 21.58
CA ASN A 347 -1.71 7.52 21.24
C ASN A 347 -1.06 8.60 20.38
N TRP A 348 0.21 8.84 20.61
CA TRP A 348 1.02 9.66 19.72
C TRP A 348 2.47 9.18 19.73
N PHE A 349 3.16 9.43 18.64
CA PHE A 349 4.62 9.31 18.63
C PHE A 349 5.26 10.46 17.87
N ARG A 350 6.50 10.76 18.28
CA ARG A 350 7.39 11.68 17.59
C ARG A 350 8.57 10.89 17.08
N GLU A 351 8.93 11.12 15.83
CA GLU A 351 9.92 10.33 15.10
C GLU A 351 10.97 11.26 14.48
N GLY A 352 12.21 10.86 14.61
CA GLY A 352 13.35 11.44 13.90
C GLY A 352 14.04 10.34 13.10
N TYR A 353 13.99 10.41 11.78
CA TYR A 353 14.59 9.45 10.87
C TYR A 353 15.74 10.05 10.07
N PHE A 354 16.76 9.25 9.86
CA PHE A 354 17.87 9.55 8.97
C PHE A 354 18.26 8.35 8.12
N LYS A 355 18.52 8.58 6.83
CA LYS A 355 19.07 7.59 5.88
C LYS A 355 20.19 8.24 5.08
N GLY A 356 21.32 7.54 4.97
CA GLY A 356 22.39 7.88 4.05
C GLY A 356 22.75 6.66 3.21
N SER A 357 22.81 6.79 1.88
CA SER A 357 23.15 5.70 0.98
C SER A 357 24.04 6.16 -0.17
N VAL A 358 24.84 5.24 -0.68
CA VAL A 358 25.70 5.42 -1.86
C VAL A 358 25.40 4.30 -2.84
N SER A 359 25.21 4.67 -4.11
CA SER A 359 25.08 3.74 -5.24
C SER A 359 26.26 3.92 -6.19
N LEU A 360 26.83 2.81 -6.62
CA LEU A 360 28.04 2.75 -7.48
C LEU A 360 27.82 1.75 -8.61
N HIS A 361 28.08 2.17 -9.84
CA HIS A 361 28.15 1.27 -10.99
C HIS A 361 29.60 0.97 -11.35
N ARG A 362 29.94 -0.31 -11.56
CA ARG A 362 31.26 -0.70 -12.03
C ARG A 362 31.16 -1.93 -12.93
N GLY A 363 31.17 -1.69 -14.23
CA GLY A 363 31.11 -2.74 -15.22
C GLY A 363 29.79 -3.53 -15.21
N ARG A 364 29.76 -4.68 -14.55
CA ARG A 364 28.59 -5.55 -14.45
C ARG A 364 27.91 -5.48 -13.07
N HIS A 365 28.42 -4.65 -12.19
CA HIS A 365 28.02 -4.56 -10.78
C HIS A 365 27.36 -3.21 -10.50
N GLU A 366 26.26 -3.25 -9.77
CA GLU A 366 25.61 -2.10 -9.18
C GLU A 366 25.54 -2.28 -7.67
N PHE A 367 26.46 -1.64 -6.99
CA PHE A 367 26.55 -1.66 -5.54
C PHE A 367 25.66 -0.57 -4.95
N LYS A 368 24.89 -0.92 -3.93
CA LYS A 368 24.19 0.03 -3.07
C LYS A 368 24.46 -0.31 -1.61
N THR A 369 24.89 0.66 -0.84
CA THR A 369 25.11 0.51 0.61
C THR A 369 24.59 1.72 1.34
N GLY A 370 24.19 1.54 2.60
CA GLY A 370 23.69 2.64 3.39
C GLY A 370 23.45 2.28 4.85
N VAL A 371 23.10 3.32 5.59
CA VAL A 371 22.75 3.26 7.01
C VAL A 371 21.45 4.01 7.26
N GLU A 372 20.70 3.56 8.26
CA GLU A 372 19.47 4.21 8.72
C GLU A 372 19.48 4.29 10.25
N SER A 373 18.90 5.35 10.77
CA SER A 373 18.56 5.50 12.18
C SER A 373 17.16 6.04 12.30
N ASP A 374 16.33 5.38 13.09
CA ASP A 374 14.97 5.78 13.41
C ASP A 374 14.82 5.85 14.92
N ASN A 375 14.44 7.02 15.42
CA ASN A 375 14.32 7.29 16.83
C ASN A 375 12.90 7.78 17.09
N LEU A 376 12.15 6.99 17.87
CA LEU A 376 10.79 7.34 18.22
C LEU A 376 10.66 7.60 19.73
N PHE A 377 9.66 8.38 20.07
CA PHE A 377 9.16 8.48 21.42
C PHE A 377 7.65 8.24 21.40
N LEU A 378 7.24 7.14 22.02
CA LEU A 378 5.87 6.69 22.07
C LEU A 378 5.17 7.14 23.34
N HIS A 379 3.87 7.46 23.20
CA HIS A 379 2.96 7.75 24.29
C HIS A 379 1.64 7.00 24.05
N GLU A 380 1.16 6.31 25.10
CA GLU A 380 -0.11 5.61 25.10
C GLU A 380 -0.89 5.95 26.37
N ASP A 381 -2.13 6.44 26.23
CA ASP A 381 -3.12 6.62 27.28
C ASP A 381 -4.40 5.87 26.88
N PHE A 382 -4.70 4.83 27.62
CA PHE A 382 -5.87 3.97 27.39
C PHE A 382 -6.71 3.88 28.67
N ARG A 383 -8.02 4.01 28.53
CA ARG A 383 -8.97 3.85 29.63
C ARG A 383 -10.23 3.21 29.13
N ASP A 384 -10.83 2.34 29.96
CA ASP A 384 -12.15 1.81 29.72
C ASP A 384 -12.99 1.75 30.99
N ILE A 385 -14.30 1.77 30.79
CA ILE A 385 -15.31 1.54 31.85
C ILE A 385 -16.34 0.58 31.27
N ILE A 386 -16.56 -0.55 31.93
CA ILE A 386 -17.57 -1.54 31.55
C ILE A 386 -18.96 -0.97 31.87
N THR A 387 -19.82 -0.90 30.85
CA THR A 387 -21.22 -0.44 30.98
C THR A 387 -22.22 -1.59 30.93
N ASP A 388 -21.84 -2.74 30.35
CA ASP A 388 -22.62 -3.98 30.35
C ASP A 388 -21.75 -5.15 30.79
N ALA A 389 -21.75 -5.43 32.09
CA ALA A 389 -20.93 -6.49 32.68
C ALA A 389 -21.35 -7.91 32.24
N THR A 390 -22.54 -8.07 31.63
CA THR A 390 -23.00 -9.40 31.16
C THR A 390 -22.23 -9.91 29.96
N GLN A 391 -21.51 -9.04 29.28
CA GLN A 391 -20.70 -9.33 28.10
C GLN A 391 -19.26 -9.76 28.41
N PHE A 392 -18.89 -9.74 29.71
CA PHE A 392 -17.52 -10.01 30.16
C PHE A 392 -17.47 -11.13 31.16
N ASP A 393 -16.30 -11.76 31.30
CA ASP A 393 -16.08 -12.84 32.26
C ASP A 393 -16.27 -12.37 33.71
N PRO A 394 -16.80 -13.24 34.60
CA PRO A 394 -16.90 -12.94 36.00
C PRO A 394 -15.53 -12.59 36.61
N GLY A 395 -15.43 -11.39 37.19
CA GLY A 395 -14.20 -10.91 37.80
C GLY A 395 -13.39 -9.95 36.95
N THR A 396 -13.82 -9.66 35.71
CA THR A 396 -13.24 -8.57 34.90
C THR A 396 -13.39 -7.25 35.66
N PRO A 397 -12.32 -6.46 35.83
CA PRO A 397 -12.40 -5.16 36.51
C PRO A 397 -13.42 -4.23 35.83
N PRO A 398 -14.25 -3.50 36.59
CA PRO A 398 -15.27 -2.61 36.01
C PRO A 398 -14.68 -1.39 35.30
N ALA A 399 -13.41 -1.09 35.52
CA ALA A 399 -12.66 -0.04 34.86
C ALA A 399 -11.18 -0.40 34.83
N PHE A 400 -10.51 0.03 33.78
CA PHE A 400 -9.07 -0.12 33.60
C PHE A 400 -8.45 1.17 33.07
N ALA A 401 -7.20 1.41 33.40
CA ALA A 401 -6.44 2.55 32.89
C ALA A 401 -4.97 2.19 32.76
N PHE A 402 -4.38 2.65 31.66
CA PHE A 402 -2.96 2.51 31.38
C PHE A 402 -2.38 3.81 30.83
N LEU A 403 -1.20 4.17 31.31
CA LEU A 403 -0.41 5.30 30.83
C LEU A 403 1.03 4.85 30.62
N GLY A 404 1.50 4.89 29.38
CA GLY A 404 2.85 4.48 29.01
C GLY A 404 3.58 5.52 28.17
N ASN A 405 4.89 5.64 28.44
CA ASN A 405 5.81 6.48 27.62
C ASN A 405 7.12 5.73 27.46
N ARG A 406 7.65 5.68 26.23
CA ARG A 406 8.93 5.00 26.00
C ARG A 406 9.66 5.52 24.75
N PRO A 407 11.00 5.73 24.83
CA PRO A 407 11.82 5.91 23.64
C PRO A 407 12.04 4.57 22.93
N ASP A 408 12.07 4.62 21.61
CA ASP A 408 12.47 3.54 20.70
C ASP A 408 13.72 3.95 19.92
N LEU A 409 14.61 2.99 19.67
CA LEU A 409 15.78 3.15 18.85
C LEU A 409 15.89 1.99 17.87
N GLU A 410 15.75 2.32 16.59
CA GLU A 410 15.97 1.37 15.50
C GLU A 410 17.13 1.83 14.63
N GLN A 411 18.09 0.96 14.42
CA GLN A 411 19.25 1.23 13.57
C GLN A 411 19.41 0.13 12.54
N SER A 412 19.86 0.49 11.33
CA SER A 412 20.06 -0.48 10.29
C SER A 412 21.25 -0.12 9.40
N ALA A 413 21.90 -1.14 8.88
CA ALA A 413 22.90 -1.00 7.83
C ALA A 413 22.65 -2.05 6.75
N PHE A 414 22.87 -1.68 5.50
CA PHE A 414 22.65 -2.60 4.39
C PHE A 414 23.73 -2.46 3.31
N ALA A 415 23.94 -3.56 2.58
CA ALA A 415 24.76 -3.59 1.37
C ALA A 415 24.15 -4.57 0.39
N GLN A 416 24.19 -4.23 -0.89
CA GLN A 416 23.63 -5.03 -1.99
C GLN A 416 24.47 -4.85 -3.23
N ASP A 417 24.63 -5.93 -4.00
CA ASP A 417 25.19 -5.93 -5.35
C ASP A 417 24.19 -6.55 -6.32
N ALA A 418 23.81 -5.80 -7.36
CA ALA A 418 23.05 -6.31 -8.48
C ALA A 418 24.00 -6.52 -9.67
N MET A 419 24.10 -7.77 -10.13
CA MET A 419 25.06 -8.21 -11.12
C MET A 419 24.38 -8.65 -12.41
N ARG A 420 24.97 -8.28 -13.55
CA ARG A 420 24.54 -8.70 -14.89
C ARG A 420 25.55 -9.60 -15.52
N LEU A 421 25.23 -10.87 -15.66
CA LEU A 421 26.14 -11.92 -16.17
C LEU A 421 25.55 -12.51 -17.45
N GLY A 422 25.54 -11.70 -18.50
CA GLY A 422 24.98 -12.05 -19.81
C GLY A 422 23.45 -12.11 -19.75
N ARG A 423 22.85 -13.32 -19.76
CA ARG A 423 21.41 -13.56 -19.65
C ARG A 423 20.96 -13.84 -18.23
N TRP A 424 21.85 -13.76 -17.26
CA TRP A 424 21.57 -13.91 -15.85
C TRP A 424 21.63 -12.56 -15.15
N SER A 425 20.65 -12.30 -14.29
CA SER A 425 20.67 -11.20 -13.33
C SER A 425 20.68 -11.78 -11.93
N VAL A 426 21.54 -11.28 -11.08
CA VAL A 426 21.71 -11.75 -9.69
C VAL A 426 21.72 -10.54 -8.78
N SER A 427 20.91 -10.55 -7.74
CA SER A 427 20.97 -9.58 -6.64
C SER A 427 21.30 -10.32 -5.36
N ALA A 428 22.38 -9.92 -4.71
CA ALA A 428 22.79 -10.44 -3.40
C ALA A 428 22.93 -9.28 -2.42
N GLY A 429 22.26 -9.37 -1.28
CA GLY A 429 22.25 -8.32 -0.29
C GLY A 429 22.23 -8.84 1.13
N VAL A 430 22.61 -7.99 2.05
CA VAL A 430 22.54 -8.23 3.48
C VAL A 430 22.10 -6.96 4.18
N ARG A 431 21.21 -7.11 5.17
CA ARG A 431 20.79 -6.03 6.06
C ARG A 431 21.00 -6.47 7.50
N TRP A 432 21.55 -5.58 8.31
CA TRP A 432 21.58 -5.69 9.75
C TRP A 432 20.57 -4.70 10.33
N ASP A 433 19.75 -5.17 11.29
CA ASP A 433 18.77 -4.37 12.02
C ASP A 433 19.03 -4.52 13.52
N HIS A 434 18.94 -3.40 14.25
CA HIS A 434 18.94 -3.30 15.70
C HIS A 434 17.63 -2.65 16.14
N TYR A 435 16.97 -3.26 17.13
CA TYR A 435 15.71 -2.80 17.72
C TYR A 435 15.84 -2.73 19.24
N GLN A 436 15.49 -1.60 19.82
CA GLN A 436 15.57 -1.36 21.26
C GLN A 436 14.37 -0.55 21.76
N LEU A 437 13.22 -1.18 21.94
CA LEU A 437 12.04 -0.63 22.62
C LEU A 437 11.66 -1.49 23.81
N LEU A 438 10.95 -2.60 23.59
CA LEU A 438 10.52 -3.54 24.64
C LEU A 438 11.59 -4.59 24.94
N VAL A 439 12.30 -4.98 23.91
CA VAL A 439 13.43 -5.91 23.95
C VAL A 439 14.60 -5.31 23.20
N ASN A 440 15.82 -5.78 23.51
CA ASN A 440 16.99 -5.47 22.70
C ASN A 440 17.27 -6.66 21.79
N GLN A 441 17.15 -6.47 20.48
CA GLN A 441 17.29 -7.54 19.51
C GLN A 441 18.05 -7.07 18.27
N ASN A 442 18.97 -7.93 17.79
CA ASN A 442 19.67 -7.74 16.53
C ASN A 442 19.27 -8.85 15.56
N ALA A 443 19.23 -8.50 14.28
CA ALA A 443 18.99 -9.44 13.21
C ALA A 443 19.90 -9.19 12.01
N VAL A 444 20.31 -10.26 11.34
CA VAL A 444 20.99 -10.21 10.05
C VAL A 444 20.10 -10.88 9.03
N SER A 445 19.80 -10.16 7.95
CA SER A 445 18.81 -10.53 6.95
C SER A 445 19.49 -10.65 5.58
N PRO A 446 20.01 -11.83 5.20
CA PRO A 446 20.51 -12.08 3.86
C PRO A 446 19.35 -12.16 2.86
N ARG A 447 19.62 -11.72 1.62
CA ARG A 447 18.69 -11.73 0.49
C ARG A 447 19.42 -12.16 -0.76
N LEU A 448 18.78 -12.99 -1.57
CA LEU A 448 19.33 -13.46 -2.82
C LEU A 448 18.21 -13.62 -3.84
N SER A 449 18.37 -12.98 -4.99
CA SER A 449 17.48 -13.16 -6.12
C SER A 449 18.31 -13.47 -7.36
N VAL A 450 17.84 -14.43 -8.16
CA VAL A 450 18.50 -14.85 -9.39
C VAL A 450 17.44 -14.96 -10.47
N SER A 451 17.69 -14.37 -11.62
CA SER A 451 16.83 -14.54 -12.79
C SER A 451 17.63 -14.89 -14.04
N ARG A 452 16.94 -15.47 -15.01
CA ARG A 452 17.49 -15.79 -16.32
C ARG A 452 16.50 -15.45 -17.42
N TYR A 453 16.98 -14.70 -18.40
CA TYR A 453 16.24 -14.41 -19.61
C TYR A 453 16.50 -15.44 -20.70
N PHE A 454 15.45 -16.07 -21.22
CA PHE A 454 15.43 -17.01 -22.33
C PHE A 454 14.88 -16.29 -23.57
N SER A 455 15.75 -15.61 -24.31
CA SER A 455 15.36 -14.74 -25.44
C SER A 455 14.58 -15.49 -26.54
N SER A 456 14.93 -16.75 -26.83
CA SER A 456 14.23 -17.58 -27.83
C SER A 456 12.80 -17.94 -27.44
N LEU A 457 12.49 -17.87 -26.14
CA LEU A 457 11.16 -18.20 -25.59
C LEU A 457 10.36 -16.95 -25.19
N GLY A 458 10.98 -15.76 -25.19
CA GLY A 458 10.40 -14.57 -24.59
C GLY A 458 9.99 -14.81 -23.13
N LEU A 459 10.90 -15.37 -22.33
CA LEU A 459 10.64 -15.86 -20.99
C LEU A 459 11.74 -15.38 -20.03
N VAL A 460 11.34 -14.85 -18.87
CA VAL A 460 12.21 -14.66 -17.70
C VAL A 460 11.77 -15.63 -16.62
N ALA A 461 12.70 -16.40 -16.06
CA ALA A 461 12.46 -17.22 -14.88
C ALA A 461 13.28 -16.67 -13.72
N HIS A 462 12.70 -16.63 -12.51
CA HIS A 462 13.38 -16.13 -11.32
C HIS A 462 13.15 -17.01 -10.10
N ILE A 463 14.08 -16.92 -9.16
CA ILE A 463 13.96 -17.44 -7.80
C ILE A 463 14.47 -16.37 -6.84
N SER A 464 13.83 -16.24 -5.67
CA SER A 464 14.30 -15.35 -4.61
C SER A 464 14.20 -16.00 -3.23
N TYR A 465 15.08 -15.56 -2.36
CA TYR A 465 15.07 -15.84 -0.93
C TYR A 465 15.31 -14.55 -0.17
N ASP A 466 14.42 -14.25 0.76
CA ASP A 466 14.51 -13.10 1.64
C ASP A 466 14.39 -13.56 3.10
N ARG A 467 15.37 -13.23 3.93
CA ARG A 467 15.21 -13.22 5.37
C ARG A 467 14.88 -11.81 5.80
N ILE A 468 13.82 -11.65 6.59
CA ILE A 468 13.30 -10.33 6.96
C ILE A 468 13.04 -10.29 8.46
N PHE A 469 13.42 -9.16 9.06
CA PHE A 469 13.14 -8.80 10.44
C PHE A 469 12.01 -7.76 10.45
N GLN A 470 10.94 -8.01 11.23
CA GLN A 470 9.83 -7.08 11.39
C GLN A 470 9.72 -6.62 12.82
N THR A 471 9.69 -5.31 13.03
CA THR A 471 9.38 -4.70 14.33
C THR A 471 7.87 -4.75 14.60
N PRO A 472 7.43 -4.84 15.87
CA PRO A 472 6.01 -4.81 16.22
C PRO A 472 5.34 -3.49 15.77
N SER A 473 4.02 -3.52 15.58
CA SER A 473 3.24 -2.29 15.40
C SER A 473 3.32 -1.42 16.64
N PHE A 474 3.29 -0.09 16.47
CA PHE A 474 3.32 0.87 17.59
C PHE A 474 1.95 1.10 18.23
N ASP A 475 0.86 0.66 17.59
CA ASP A 475 -0.51 0.86 18.10
C ASP A 475 -0.71 0.07 19.40
N ASN A 476 -0.83 0.76 20.54
CA ASN A 476 -0.97 0.18 21.88
C ASN A 476 0.08 -0.89 22.27
N LEU A 477 1.29 -0.78 21.72
CA LEU A 477 2.35 -1.75 21.93
C LEU A 477 2.83 -1.83 23.38
N LEU A 478 2.91 -0.68 24.07
CA LEU A 478 3.33 -0.60 25.46
C LEU A 478 2.29 -1.26 26.35
N LEU A 479 1.01 -1.01 26.10
CA LEU A 479 -0.10 -1.66 26.82
C LEU A 479 -0.11 -3.15 26.56
N SER A 480 -0.14 -3.61 25.29
CA SER A 480 -0.13 -5.04 24.92
C SER A 480 1.02 -5.83 25.51
N SER A 481 2.10 -5.15 25.87
CA SER A 481 3.32 -5.76 26.43
C SER A 481 3.48 -5.50 27.93
N SER A 482 2.52 -4.82 28.57
CA SER A 482 2.57 -4.47 29.99
C SER A 482 2.07 -5.61 30.88
N PRO A 483 2.70 -5.87 32.02
CA PRO A 483 2.15 -6.76 33.05
C PRO A 483 0.74 -6.36 33.54
N ALA A 484 0.33 -5.11 33.35
CA ALA A 484 -1.01 -4.63 33.69
C ALA A 484 -2.12 -5.39 32.95
N VAL A 485 -1.86 -5.84 31.70
CA VAL A 485 -2.79 -6.66 30.91
C VAL A 485 -3.09 -8.00 31.57
N ALA A 486 -2.13 -8.59 32.27
CA ALA A 486 -2.32 -9.85 32.99
C ALA A 486 -3.35 -9.77 34.13
N SER A 487 -3.68 -8.55 34.62
CA SER A 487 -4.76 -8.33 35.58
C SER A 487 -6.15 -8.46 34.96
N LEU A 488 -6.25 -8.32 33.64
CA LEU A 488 -7.50 -8.43 32.89
C LEU A 488 -7.78 -9.89 32.52
N ASN A 489 -6.76 -10.61 32.03
CA ASN A 489 -6.86 -12.04 31.78
C ASN A 489 -5.50 -12.77 31.97
N PRO A 490 -5.25 -13.34 33.13
CA PRO A 490 -3.94 -13.96 33.45
C PRO A 490 -3.66 -15.26 32.70
N GLN A 491 -4.66 -15.90 32.08
CA GLN A 491 -4.48 -17.21 31.43
C GLN A 491 -3.88 -17.11 30.03
N VAL A 492 -3.99 -15.96 29.39
CA VAL A 492 -3.76 -15.77 27.95
C VAL A 492 -2.45 -15.08 27.65
N VAL A 493 -1.95 -14.25 28.53
CA VAL A 493 -0.94 -13.23 28.21
C VAL A 493 0.48 -13.76 28.40
N ARG A 494 1.21 -13.89 27.32
CA ARG A 494 2.68 -13.94 27.31
C ARG A 494 3.23 -12.57 26.91
N LEU A 495 4.31 -12.14 27.55
CA LEU A 495 4.87 -10.80 27.40
C LEU A 495 6.40 -10.85 27.29
N PRO A 496 7.04 -9.83 26.69
CA PRO A 496 6.49 -8.79 25.82
C PRO A 496 6.29 -9.28 24.38
N VAL A 497 5.56 -8.52 23.57
CA VAL A 497 5.53 -8.71 22.10
C VAL A 497 6.93 -8.48 21.55
N ARG A 498 7.37 -9.38 20.67
CA ARG A 498 8.74 -9.38 20.12
C ARG A 498 8.72 -9.21 18.62
N PRO A 499 9.81 -8.69 18.03
CA PRO A 499 9.97 -8.67 16.57
C PRO A 499 9.80 -10.04 15.93
N SER A 500 9.24 -10.06 14.74
CA SER A 500 9.07 -11.25 13.91
C SER A 500 10.30 -11.50 13.05
N LEU A 501 10.60 -12.77 12.80
CA LEU A 501 11.65 -13.21 11.87
C LEU A 501 11.02 -14.11 10.81
N GLY A 502 11.05 -13.65 9.55
CA GLY A 502 10.51 -14.39 8.41
C GLY A 502 11.58 -14.91 7.45
N ASN A 503 11.24 -16.00 6.76
CA ASN A 503 11.97 -16.53 5.63
C ASN A 503 10.99 -16.72 4.49
N ASP A 504 11.20 -15.97 3.41
CA ASP A 504 10.36 -15.97 2.22
C ASP A 504 11.12 -16.60 1.06
N PHE A 505 10.45 -17.50 0.35
CA PHE A 505 10.95 -18.14 -0.87
C PHE A 505 9.95 -17.90 -1.98
N GLU A 506 10.42 -17.50 -3.13
CA GLU A 506 9.61 -17.37 -4.33
C GLU A 506 10.32 -17.99 -5.55
N ALA A 507 9.51 -18.59 -6.43
CA ALA A 507 9.92 -18.97 -7.76
C ALA A 507 8.85 -18.52 -8.74
N GLY A 508 9.25 -17.90 -9.83
CA GLY A 508 8.29 -17.37 -10.79
C GLY A 508 8.80 -17.28 -12.21
N ILE A 509 7.88 -17.00 -13.10
CA ILE A 509 8.12 -16.78 -14.52
C ILE A 509 7.34 -15.56 -15.01
N SER A 510 7.96 -14.83 -15.95
CA SER A 510 7.31 -13.81 -16.76
C SER A 510 7.48 -14.16 -18.23
N LYS A 511 6.40 -14.18 -18.99
CA LYS A 511 6.40 -14.56 -20.41
C LYS A 511 5.58 -13.63 -21.26
N ALA A 512 6.14 -13.21 -22.40
CA ALA A 512 5.42 -12.52 -23.47
C ALA A 512 4.83 -13.54 -24.45
N PHE A 513 3.56 -13.32 -24.84
CA PHE A 513 2.85 -14.12 -25.86
C PHE A 513 2.34 -13.22 -26.97
N PHE A 514 2.46 -13.68 -28.20
CA PHE A 514 1.90 -13.02 -29.39
C PHE A 514 2.26 -11.53 -29.52
N HIS A 515 3.37 -11.10 -28.88
CA HIS A 515 3.80 -9.70 -28.82
C HIS A 515 2.81 -8.71 -28.17
N GLN A 516 1.79 -9.21 -27.49
CA GLN A 516 0.67 -8.39 -26.96
C GLN A 516 0.34 -8.71 -25.50
N PHE A 517 0.51 -9.98 -25.10
CA PHE A 517 0.18 -10.42 -23.74
C PHE A 517 1.41 -10.66 -22.91
N ARG A 518 1.36 -10.25 -21.64
CA ARG A 518 2.32 -10.63 -20.62
C ARG A 518 1.65 -11.53 -19.59
N MET A 519 2.26 -12.63 -19.25
CA MET A 519 1.86 -13.50 -18.14
C MET A 519 2.97 -13.53 -17.10
N ASP A 520 2.59 -13.26 -15.86
CA ASP A 520 3.40 -13.46 -14.66
C ASP A 520 2.78 -14.60 -13.85
N ALA A 521 3.59 -15.51 -13.34
CA ALA A 521 3.14 -16.60 -12.46
C ALA A 521 4.20 -16.88 -11.41
N ASN A 522 3.79 -16.96 -10.14
CA ASN A 522 4.68 -17.12 -8.99
C ASN A 522 4.14 -18.17 -8.03
N LEU A 523 5.05 -18.91 -7.43
CA LEU A 523 4.81 -19.78 -6.28
C LEU A 523 5.63 -19.27 -5.11
N TYR A 524 5.05 -19.21 -3.93
CA TYR A 524 5.76 -18.71 -2.76
C TYR A 524 5.51 -19.53 -1.50
N ARG A 525 6.48 -19.46 -0.59
CA ARG A 525 6.38 -19.97 0.77
C ARG A 525 6.96 -18.95 1.72
N ARG A 526 6.19 -18.58 2.72
CA ARG A 526 6.59 -17.71 3.82
C ARG A 526 6.50 -18.47 5.13
N GLY A 527 7.52 -18.40 5.96
CA GLY A 527 7.52 -18.93 7.32
C GLY A 527 8.02 -17.87 8.28
N ALA A 528 7.35 -17.67 9.41
CA ALA A 528 7.76 -16.68 10.40
C ALA A 528 7.67 -17.22 11.83
N ASP A 529 8.65 -16.83 12.65
CA ASP A 529 8.62 -16.94 14.10
C ASP A 529 8.14 -15.60 14.69
N ASN A 530 7.39 -15.63 15.80
CA ASN A 530 6.69 -14.48 16.37
C ASN A 530 5.85 -13.75 15.30
N TYR A 531 5.02 -14.51 14.61
CA TYR A 531 4.22 -13.97 13.50
C TYR A 531 3.25 -12.91 14.01
N ALA A 532 3.42 -11.67 13.57
CA ALA A 532 2.61 -10.54 13.99
C ALA A 532 1.18 -10.64 13.46
N ASP A 533 0.24 -10.29 14.32
CA ASP A 533 -1.18 -10.12 14.06
C ASP A 533 -1.70 -9.02 15.01
N ASP A 534 -2.97 -8.68 14.99
CA ASP A 534 -3.58 -7.75 15.94
C ASP A 534 -4.85 -8.33 16.60
N ASP A 535 -5.21 -7.72 17.70
CA ASP A 535 -6.41 -7.99 18.48
C ASP A 535 -7.24 -6.70 18.52
N GLN A 536 -8.38 -6.69 17.84
CA GLN A 536 -9.23 -5.52 17.79
C GLN A 536 -10.17 -5.47 18.98
N LEU A 537 -10.17 -4.36 19.71
CA LEU A 537 -11.04 -4.17 20.87
C LEU A 537 -12.52 -4.07 20.44
N LEU A 538 -13.26 -5.16 20.55
CA LEU A 538 -14.68 -5.24 20.18
C LEU A 538 -14.90 -4.66 18.76
N ASN A 539 -15.96 -3.87 18.57
CA ASN A 539 -16.24 -3.19 17.29
C ASN A 539 -15.68 -1.75 17.23
N THR A 540 -14.52 -1.50 17.87
CA THR A 540 -13.88 -0.17 17.86
C THR A 540 -12.77 -0.09 16.79
N ALA A 541 -12.17 1.07 16.58
CA ALA A 541 -10.96 1.25 15.80
C ALA A 541 -9.69 1.17 16.66
N ILE A 542 -9.75 0.50 17.81
CA ILE A 542 -8.60 0.29 18.69
C ILE A 542 -8.10 -1.12 18.46
N SER A 543 -6.83 -1.28 18.15
CA SER A 543 -6.18 -2.57 18.06
C SER A 543 -4.94 -2.66 18.95
N PHE A 544 -4.55 -3.89 19.26
CA PHE A 544 -3.43 -4.23 20.12
C PHE A 544 -2.56 -5.26 19.41
N PRO A 545 -1.25 -5.04 19.26
CA PRO A 545 -0.40 -6.00 18.59
C PRO A 545 -0.31 -7.30 19.38
N ILE A 546 -0.47 -8.40 18.65
CA ILE A 546 -0.23 -9.76 19.13
C ILE A 546 0.81 -10.46 18.26
N ALA A 547 1.28 -11.59 18.70
CA ALA A 547 2.12 -12.45 17.91
C ALA A 547 1.81 -13.93 18.18
N PHE A 548 1.62 -14.72 17.12
CA PHE A 548 1.59 -16.16 17.20
C PHE A 548 3.01 -16.72 17.25
N ARG A 549 3.20 -17.84 17.93
CA ARG A 549 4.52 -18.46 18.04
C ARG A 549 5.19 -18.68 16.69
N LYS A 550 4.42 -19.17 15.70
CA LYS A 550 4.85 -19.41 14.32
C LYS A 550 3.68 -19.26 13.35
N ALA A 551 4.01 -18.92 12.11
CA ALA A 551 3.10 -19.08 11.00
C ALA A 551 3.80 -19.64 9.77
N ALA A 552 3.03 -20.29 8.89
CA ALA A 552 3.46 -20.75 7.58
C ALA A 552 2.38 -20.46 6.57
N ILE A 553 2.77 -19.79 5.47
CA ILE A 553 1.89 -19.37 4.39
C ILE A 553 2.46 -19.92 3.08
N TYR A 554 1.59 -20.47 2.26
CA TYR A 554 1.91 -21.00 0.93
C TYR A 554 0.95 -20.41 -0.08
N GLY A 555 1.41 -20.10 -1.27
CA GLY A 555 0.52 -19.59 -2.28
C GLY A 555 1.05 -19.66 -3.70
N ALA A 556 0.13 -19.36 -4.60
CA ALA A 556 0.37 -19.24 -6.03
C ALA A 556 -0.33 -17.97 -6.54
N GLU A 557 0.33 -17.24 -7.40
CA GLU A 557 -0.19 -16.03 -8.01
C GLU A 557 -0.01 -16.10 -9.53
N GLY A 558 -0.97 -15.57 -10.25
CA GLY A 558 -0.88 -15.42 -11.70
C GLY A 558 -1.54 -14.13 -12.17
N LYS A 559 -0.95 -13.47 -13.15
CA LYS A 559 -1.52 -12.29 -13.81
C LYS A 559 -1.29 -12.42 -15.31
N LEU A 560 -2.37 -12.35 -16.07
CA LEU A 560 -2.33 -12.19 -17.53
C LEU A 560 -2.72 -10.75 -17.84
N GLU A 561 -1.85 -10.00 -18.49
CA GLU A 561 -2.03 -8.58 -18.81
C GLU A 561 -1.97 -8.37 -20.33
N LEU A 562 -2.88 -7.56 -20.83
CA LEU A 562 -2.90 -6.99 -22.18
C LEU A 562 -2.72 -5.48 -22.03
N PRO A 563 -1.51 -4.93 -22.21
CA PRO A 563 -1.25 -3.49 -22.01
C PRO A 563 -2.01 -2.60 -22.99
N ASP A 564 -1.91 -2.88 -24.27
CA ASP A 564 -2.70 -2.24 -25.32
C ASP A 564 -2.73 -3.10 -26.59
N TRP A 565 -3.94 -3.32 -27.11
CA TRP A 565 -4.14 -3.97 -28.38
C TRP A 565 -5.39 -3.41 -29.07
N ARG A 566 -5.18 -2.59 -30.09
CA ARG A 566 -6.27 -1.95 -30.85
C ARG A 566 -7.28 -1.22 -29.95
N GLY A 567 -6.79 -0.55 -28.92
CA GLY A 567 -7.61 0.15 -27.94
C GLY A 567 -8.17 -0.72 -26.82
N PHE A 568 -7.93 -2.04 -26.82
CA PHE A 568 -8.22 -2.90 -25.68
C PHE A 568 -7.00 -3.01 -24.76
N SER A 569 -7.22 -2.84 -23.49
CA SER A 569 -6.23 -3.10 -22.43
C SER A 569 -6.90 -3.78 -21.25
N GLY A 570 -6.13 -4.46 -20.40
CA GLY A 570 -6.70 -5.05 -19.22
C GLY A 570 -5.88 -6.18 -18.64
N TYR A 571 -6.41 -6.78 -17.57
CA TYR A 571 -5.77 -7.92 -16.92
C TYR A 571 -6.80 -8.86 -16.28
N VAL A 572 -6.34 -10.09 -16.07
CA VAL A 572 -6.93 -11.09 -15.19
C VAL A 572 -5.84 -11.49 -14.19
N SER A 573 -6.12 -11.40 -12.91
CA SER A 573 -5.23 -11.92 -11.86
C SER A 573 -5.95 -12.97 -11.01
N TYR A 574 -5.18 -13.95 -10.57
CA TYR A 574 -5.61 -14.98 -9.63
C TYR A 574 -4.56 -15.15 -8.55
N SER A 575 -5.01 -15.21 -7.31
CA SER A 575 -4.15 -15.53 -6.17
C SER A 575 -4.78 -16.65 -5.35
N TYR A 576 -3.97 -17.62 -4.99
CA TYR A 576 -4.30 -18.69 -4.06
C TYR A 576 -3.40 -18.60 -2.84
N MET A 577 -3.97 -18.74 -1.65
CA MET A 577 -3.22 -18.71 -0.41
C MET A 577 -3.75 -19.72 0.59
N LEU A 578 -2.84 -20.29 1.39
CA LEU A 578 -3.10 -21.14 2.55
C LEU A 578 -2.21 -20.68 3.69
N GLY A 579 -2.79 -20.06 4.71
CA GLY A 579 -2.09 -19.58 5.90
C GLY A 579 -2.45 -20.38 7.14
N ARG A 580 -1.45 -20.74 7.94
CA ARG A 580 -1.58 -21.47 9.19
C ARG A 580 -0.72 -20.83 10.26
N ALA A 581 -1.30 -20.61 11.44
CA ALA A 581 -0.59 -20.15 12.63
C ALA A 581 -0.58 -21.19 13.74
N GLN A 582 0.25 -20.99 14.72
CA GLN A 582 0.44 -21.89 15.87
C GLN A 582 0.48 -21.10 17.17
N LEU A 583 -0.31 -21.56 18.16
CA LEU A 583 -0.28 -21.06 19.53
C LEU A 583 1.10 -21.26 20.20
N PRO A 584 1.42 -20.55 21.27
CA PRO A 584 0.60 -19.58 21.99
C PRO A 584 0.60 -18.19 21.37
N VAL A 585 -0.38 -17.36 21.76
CA VAL A 585 -0.43 -15.93 21.51
C VAL A 585 0.44 -15.18 22.51
N THR A 586 1.05 -14.09 22.09
CA THR A 586 1.83 -13.16 22.90
C THR A 586 1.27 -11.75 22.70
N GLY A 587 1.04 -10.98 23.77
CA GLY A 587 0.43 -9.63 23.71
C GLY A 587 -1.09 -9.65 23.66
N GLY A 588 -1.69 -8.51 23.29
CA GLY A 588 -3.15 -8.32 23.17
C GLY A 588 -3.81 -7.70 24.38
N LEU A 589 -5.07 -7.35 24.26
CA LEU A 589 -5.97 -6.94 25.35
C LEU A 589 -7.28 -7.72 25.24
N PHE A 590 -7.25 -8.95 25.70
CA PHE A 590 -8.40 -9.84 25.66
C PHE A 590 -9.36 -9.53 26.79
N LEU A 591 -10.55 -9.05 26.45
CA LEU A 591 -11.64 -8.78 27.39
C LEU A 591 -12.80 -9.76 27.14
N GLY A 592 -13.35 -10.32 28.24
CA GLY A 592 -14.51 -11.19 28.17
C GLY A 592 -14.26 -12.55 27.52
N ASN A 593 -15.34 -13.09 26.94
CA ASN A 593 -15.34 -14.42 26.32
C ASN A 593 -14.41 -14.54 25.10
N ASP A 594 -13.91 -13.43 24.56
CA ASP A 594 -13.01 -13.42 23.40
C ASP A 594 -11.71 -14.17 23.70
N ALA A 595 -11.19 -14.06 24.92
CA ALA A 595 -10.00 -14.75 25.35
C ALA A 595 -10.19 -16.28 25.47
N ASP A 596 -11.31 -16.71 26.03
CA ASP A 596 -11.62 -18.14 26.18
C ASP A 596 -11.94 -18.79 24.82
N ASN A 597 -12.63 -18.06 23.93
CA ASN A 597 -12.91 -18.48 22.56
C ASN A 597 -11.64 -18.55 21.71
N ALA A 598 -10.76 -17.56 21.82
CA ALA A 598 -9.50 -17.52 21.08
C ALA A 598 -8.52 -18.63 21.45
N ILE A 599 -8.63 -19.21 22.63
CA ILE A 599 -7.64 -20.16 23.18
C ILE A 599 -8.23 -21.51 23.55
N GLY A 600 -9.46 -21.55 24.08
CA GLY A 600 -10.09 -22.79 24.53
C GLY A 600 -10.48 -23.75 23.40
N GLN A 601 -10.79 -23.22 22.21
CA GLN A 601 -11.23 -23.99 21.04
C GLN A 601 -10.10 -24.24 20.03
N ILE A 602 -9.01 -23.47 20.06
CA ILE A 602 -7.91 -23.60 19.13
C ILE A 602 -6.85 -24.56 19.70
N SER A 603 -6.86 -25.81 19.25
CA SER A 603 -5.80 -26.75 19.57
C SER A 603 -4.72 -26.77 18.49
N GLY A 604 -3.51 -26.30 18.80
CA GLY A 604 -2.30 -26.54 18.02
C GLY A 604 -2.13 -25.64 16.80
N ILE A 605 -2.67 -25.99 15.64
CA ILE A 605 -2.51 -25.28 14.35
C ILE A 605 -3.88 -24.85 13.81
N PHE A 606 -4.03 -23.59 13.48
CA PHE A 606 -5.29 -23.01 13.02
C PHE A 606 -5.08 -22.09 11.78
N PRO A 607 -6.12 -21.75 10.99
CA PRO A 607 -6.01 -20.77 9.91
C PRO A 607 -5.64 -19.40 10.48
N ILE A 608 -4.73 -18.67 9.82
CA ILE A 608 -4.55 -17.25 10.13
C ILE A 608 -5.84 -16.47 9.81
N THR A 609 -6.05 -15.34 10.46
CA THR A 609 -7.23 -14.46 10.28
C THR A 609 -7.44 -14.12 8.81
N GLN A 610 -6.36 -13.87 8.07
CA GLN A 610 -6.33 -13.47 6.66
C GLN A 610 -6.31 -14.66 5.67
N ASP A 611 -6.61 -15.92 6.10
CA ASP A 611 -6.59 -17.12 5.22
C ASP A 611 -7.69 -17.06 4.14
N GLN A 612 -7.53 -16.16 3.18
CA GLN A 612 -8.41 -16.01 2.03
C GLN A 612 -7.92 -16.85 0.85
N ARG A 613 -8.62 -17.96 0.59
CA ARG A 613 -8.13 -19.03 -0.30
C ARG A 613 -8.02 -18.66 -1.76
N ASN A 614 -8.95 -17.90 -2.30
CA ASN A 614 -9.02 -17.62 -3.73
C ASN A 614 -9.44 -16.17 -3.94
N LEU A 615 -8.66 -15.45 -4.73
CA LEU A 615 -8.96 -14.11 -5.19
C LEU A 615 -8.82 -14.04 -6.70
N VAL A 616 -9.86 -13.57 -7.37
CA VAL A 616 -9.87 -13.28 -8.81
C VAL A 616 -10.18 -11.81 -8.99
N ARG A 617 -9.33 -11.12 -9.71
CA ARG A 617 -9.59 -9.73 -10.08
C ARG A 617 -9.34 -9.54 -11.56
N THR A 618 -10.25 -8.80 -12.19
CA THR A 618 -10.15 -8.47 -13.60
C THR A 618 -10.47 -7.02 -13.82
N ARG A 619 -9.84 -6.42 -14.80
CA ARG A 619 -10.24 -5.12 -15.33
C ARG A 619 -9.92 -5.07 -16.81
N PHE A 620 -10.90 -4.76 -17.64
CA PHE A 620 -10.77 -4.57 -19.08
C PHE A 620 -11.22 -3.17 -19.45
N ARG A 621 -10.47 -2.51 -20.28
CA ARG A 621 -10.75 -1.18 -20.81
C ARG A 621 -10.75 -1.20 -22.34
N TYR A 622 -11.69 -0.51 -22.93
CA TYR A 622 -11.77 -0.30 -24.36
C TYR A 622 -11.78 1.21 -24.69
N GLN A 623 -10.79 1.66 -25.44
CA GLN A 623 -10.70 3.02 -25.97
C GLN A 623 -11.54 3.11 -27.24
N ALA A 624 -12.82 3.43 -27.13
CA ALA A 624 -13.77 3.47 -28.24
C ALA A 624 -13.51 4.65 -29.21
N HIS A 625 -12.96 5.73 -28.69
CA HIS A 625 -12.60 6.93 -29.44
C HIS A 625 -11.38 7.57 -28.74
N PRO A 626 -10.49 8.32 -29.38
CA PRO A 626 -9.35 8.99 -28.70
C PRO A 626 -9.72 9.79 -27.46
N ARG A 627 -10.99 10.19 -27.32
CA ARG A 627 -11.50 10.94 -26.18
C ARG A 627 -12.50 10.20 -25.32
N LEU A 628 -12.80 8.92 -25.59
CA LEU A 628 -13.84 8.17 -24.86
C LEU A 628 -13.42 6.74 -24.65
N TRP A 629 -13.49 6.26 -23.41
CA TRP A 629 -13.21 4.90 -23.05
C TRP A 629 -14.28 4.33 -22.11
N PHE A 630 -14.37 3.01 -22.09
CA PHE A 630 -15.20 2.21 -21.19
C PHE A 630 -14.34 1.17 -20.51
N ALA A 631 -14.69 0.80 -19.28
CA ALA A 631 -14.04 -0.30 -18.58
C ALA A 631 -15.03 -1.11 -17.76
N ALA A 632 -14.73 -2.42 -17.62
CA ALA A 632 -15.45 -3.34 -16.74
C ALA A 632 -14.45 -4.08 -15.85
N GLY A 633 -14.81 -4.30 -14.61
CA GLY A 633 -14.04 -5.06 -13.62
C GLY A 633 -14.89 -6.12 -12.95
N LEU A 634 -14.24 -7.16 -12.45
CA LEU A 634 -14.85 -8.18 -11.61
C LEU A 634 -13.88 -8.51 -10.48
N GLU A 635 -14.41 -8.51 -9.26
CA GLU A 635 -13.73 -9.00 -8.07
C GLU A 635 -14.51 -10.18 -7.51
N SER A 636 -13.85 -11.31 -7.32
CA SER A 636 -14.42 -12.50 -6.68
C SER A 636 -13.43 -13.06 -5.68
N GLU A 637 -13.87 -13.20 -4.44
CA GLU A 637 -13.01 -13.55 -3.32
C GLU A 637 -13.68 -14.63 -2.46
N SER A 638 -12.93 -15.64 -2.04
CA SER A 638 -13.41 -16.58 -1.02
C SER A 638 -13.44 -15.88 0.35
N GLY A 639 -14.40 -16.26 1.18
CA GLY A 639 -14.57 -15.65 2.50
C GLY A 639 -13.42 -15.96 3.46
N LEU A 640 -13.19 -15.02 4.38
CA LEU A 640 -12.28 -15.16 5.51
C LEU A 640 -12.80 -16.18 6.54
N PRO A 641 -11.94 -16.79 7.35
CA PRO A 641 -12.35 -17.57 8.51
C PRO A 641 -12.97 -16.65 9.56
N PHE A 642 -13.88 -17.17 10.39
CA PHE A 642 -14.46 -16.47 11.52
C PHE A 642 -14.62 -17.41 12.71
N GLU A 643 -14.72 -16.85 13.91
CA GLU A 643 -15.11 -17.54 15.14
C GLU A 643 -16.18 -16.70 15.84
N PHE A 644 -17.36 -17.28 16.00
CA PHE A 644 -18.46 -16.68 16.73
C PHE A 644 -18.89 -17.64 17.84
N GLY A 645 -18.69 -17.25 19.08
CA GLY A 645 -18.96 -18.08 20.25
C GLY A 645 -20.45 -18.24 20.59
N GLY A 646 -21.32 -17.45 19.96
CA GLY A 646 -22.76 -17.49 20.16
C GLY A 646 -23.50 -18.41 19.19
N THR A 647 -24.81 -18.47 19.35
CA THR A 647 -25.71 -19.20 18.45
C THR A 647 -26.01 -18.39 17.19
N GLU A 648 -26.48 -19.05 16.12
CA GLU A 648 -26.92 -18.38 14.90
C GLU A 648 -28.07 -17.39 15.18
N ALA A 649 -28.95 -17.68 16.15
CA ALA A 649 -30.02 -16.78 16.55
C ALA A 649 -29.50 -15.47 17.20
N GLU A 650 -28.46 -15.56 18.00
CA GLU A 650 -27.76 -14.38 18.55
C GLU A 650 -27.05 -13.59 17.45
N ALA A 651 -26.40 -14.25 16.50
CA ALA A 651 -25.82 -13.59 15.34
C ALA A 651 -26.89 -12.83 14.52
N VAL A 652 -28.07 -13.41 14.32
CA VAL A 652 -29.20 -12.74 13.66
C VAL A 652 -29.68 -11.54 14.45
N ALA A 653 -29.73 -11.61 15.76
CA ALA A 653 -30.15 -10.48 16.62
C ALA A 653 -29.17 -9.30 16.49
N LEU A 654 -27.87 -9.57 16.51
CA LEU A 654 -26.82 -8.54 16.45
C LEU A 654 -26.64 -7.96 15.03
N PHE A 655 -26.50 -8.80 14.03
CA PHE A 655 -26.08 -8.41 12.68
C PHE A 655 -27.23 -8.42 11.66
N GLY A 656 -28.30 -9.15 11.93
CA GLY A 656 -29.46 -9.31 11.04
C GLY A 656 -29.34 -10.50 10.08
N GLN A 657 -30.49 -11.05 9.67
CA GLN A 657 -30.59 -12.22 8.83
C GLN A 657 -29.79 -12.10 7.54
N GLN A 658 -29.81 -10.93 6.88
CA GLN A 658 -29.11 -10.70 5.60
C GLN A 658 -27.60 -10.90 5.71
N VAL A 659 -26.98 -10.54 6.85
CA VAL A 659 -25.56 -10.75 7.11
C VAL A 659 -25.30 -12.21 7.41
N VAL A 660 -26.10 -12.83 8.26
CA VAL A 660 -25.99 -14.25 8.64
C VAL A 660 -26.15 -15.16 7.43
N ASP A 661 -27.03 -14.83 6.49
CA ASP A 661 -27.17 -15.55 5.21
C ASP A 661 -25.87 -15.50 4.36
N ARG A 662 -24.94 -14.61 4.67
CA ARG A 662 -23.62 -14.49 4.02
C ARG A 662 -22.51 -15.23 4.77
N VAL A 663 -22.83 -15.93 5.83
CA VAL A 663 -21.91 -16.70 6.67
C VAL A 663 -22.18 -18.19 6.51
N ASN A 664 -21.19 -19.03 6.65
CA ASN A 664 -21.29 -20.46 6.66
C ASN A 664 -20.73 -21.00 7.99
N PHE A 665 -21.60 -21.19 8.96
CA PHE A 665 -21.23 -21.67 10.31
C PHE A 665 -20.61 -23.05 10.29
N ASP A 666 -21.09 -23.99 9.44
CA ASP A 666 -20.52 -25.35 9.33
C ASP A 666 -19.05 -25.35 8.90
N ARG A 667 -18.64 -24.35 8.12
CA ARG A 667 -17.27 -24.22 7.60
C ARG A 667 -16.41 -23.22 8.37
N GLY A 668 -17.00 -22.47 9.29
CA GLY A 668 -16.32 -21.37 9.98
C GLY A 668 -15.79 -20.30 9.00
N ARG A 669 -16.56 -19.98 7.94
CA ARG A 669 -16.12 -19.02 6.92
C ARG A 669 -17.26 -18.15 6.39
N VAL A 670 -16.94 -16.92 6.10
CA VAL A 670 -17.80 -16.05 5.30
C VAL A 670 -18.01 -16.65 3.91
N ARG A 671 -19.18 -16.48 3.33
CA ARG A 671 -19.46 -16.93 1.95
C ARG A 671 -18.73 -16.06 0.93
N PRO A 672 -18.37 -16.63 -0.26
CA PRO A 672 -17.63 -15.89 -1.27
C PRO A 672 -18.28 -14.57 -1.66
N GLN A 673 -17.45 -13.57 -1.85
CA GLN A 673 -17.81 -12.23 -2.32
C GLN A 673 -17.80 -12.17 -3.85
N LEU A 674 -18.56 -11.23 -4.41
CA LEU A 674 -18.56 -10.92 -5.83
C LEU A 674 -18.98 -9.47 -6.03
N ALA A 675 -18.18 -8.71 -6.74
CA ALA A 675 -18.49 -7.36 -7.21
C ALA A 675 -18.20 -7.24 -8.70
N ILE A 676 -19.09 -6.56 -9.43
CA ILE A 676 -18.90 -6.20 -10.84
C ILE A 676 -18.90 -4.68 -10.90
N ASP A 677 -17.87 -4.12 -11.52
CA ASP A 677 -17.68 -2.68 -11.65
C ASP A 677 -17.72 -2.25 -13.11
N LEU A 678 -18.31 -1.09 -13.38
CA LEU A 678 -18.29 -0.45 -14.68
C LEU A 678 -17.74 0.96 -14.56
N SER A 679 -16.99 1.40 -15.58
CA SER A 679 -16.47 2.76 -15.66
C SER A 679 -16.61 3.28 -17.09
N ALA A 680 -16.85 4.56 -17.22
CA ALA A 680 -16.77 5.29 -18.48
C ALA A 680 -16.06 6.62 -18.24
N GLY A 681 -15.19 7.02 -19.15
CA GLY A 681 -14.48 8.28 -18.99
C GLY A 681 -13.97 8.85 -20.31
N GLY A 682 -13.69 10.15 -20.31
CA GLY A 682 -13.19 10.77 -21.51
C GLY A 682 -12.79 12.22 -21.34
N GLU A 683 -12.16 12.74 -22.40
CA GLU A 683 -11.82 14.17 -22.51
C GLU A 683 -13.01 14.95 -23.02
N ILE A 684 -13.59 15.80 -22.18
CA ILE A 684 -14.73 16.66 -22.55
C ILE A 684 -14.31 18.02 -23.15
N LEU A 685 -13.09 18.47 -22.79
CA LEU A 685 -12.48 19.67 -23.33
C LEU A 685 -10.97 19.45 -23.48
N ARG A 686 -10.44 19.85 -24.61
CA ARG A 686 -9.00 19.90 -24.87
C ARG A 686 -8.66 21.16 -25.69
N THR A 687 -7.87 22.00 -25.07
CA THR A 687 -7.24 23.15 -25.70
C THR A 687 -5.73 23.07 -25.53
N ASP A 688 -4.99 24.00 -26.10
CA ASP A 688 -3.53 24.06 -25.93
C ASP A 688 -3.10 24.29 -24.45
N ARG A 689 -4.00 24.87 -23.65
CA ARG A 689 -3.71 25.25 -22.25
C ARG A 689 -4.47 24.47 -21.21
N VAL A 690 -5.63 23.92 -21.53
CA VAL A 690 -6.53 23.28 -20.58
C VAL A 690 -7.03 21.96 -21.12
N LYS A 691 -6.95 20.94 -20.29
CA LYS A 691 -7.52 19.62 -20.54
C LYS A 691 -8.49 19.28 -19.43
N MET A 692 -9.74 18.92 -19.78
CA MET A 692 -10.75 18.48 -18.81
C MET A 692 -11.17 17.05 -19.12
N ARG A 693 -11.17 16.21 -18.11
CA ARG A 693 -11.58 14.80 -18.16
C ARG A 693 -12.74 14.58 -17.21
N LEU A 694 -13.72 13.81 -17.65
CA LEU A 694 -14.83 13.35 -16.83
C LEU A 694 -14.80 11.82 -16.77
N GLN A 695 -14.99 11.28 -15.59
CA GLN A 695 -15.10 9.83 -15.37
C GLN A 695 -16.31 9.55 -14.48
N ALA A 696 -17.07 8.52 -14.82
CA ALA A 696 -18.16 7.98 -14.01
C ALA A 696 -17.91 6.50 -13.75
N ASP A 697 -18.10 6.08 -12.52
CA ASP A 697 -17.90 4.72 -12.06
C ASP A 697 -19.15 4.20 -11.35
N VAL A 698 -19.46 2.93 -11.57
CA VAL A 698 -20.44 2.16 -10.78
C VAL A 698 -19.69 0.98 -10.18
N ARG A 699 -19.60 0.92 -8.85
CA ARG A 699 -19.03 -0.21 -8.11
C ARG A 699 -20.13 -1.12 -7.60
N ASN A 700 -19.85 -2.43 -7.54
CA ASN A 700 -20.80 -3.46 -7.12
C ASN A 700 -22.15 -3.34 -7.87
N LEU A 701 -22.12 -3.29 -9.22
CA LEU A 701 -23.31 -3.16 -10.08
C LEU A 701 -24.38 -4.19 -9.76
N ASN A 702 -23.97 -5.43 -9.40
CA ASN A 702 -24.84 -6.53 -9.04
C ASN A 702 -25.51 -6.36 -7.67
N ASP A 703 -25.18 -5.31 -6.92
CA ASP A 703 -25.75 -4.94 -5.60
C ASP A 703 -25.75 -6.09 -4.58
N ARG A 704 -24.69 -6.90 -4.64
CA ARG A 704 -24.55 -8.04 -3.73
C ARG A 704 -24.09 -7.55 -2.37
N LEU A 705 -24.74 -8.03 -1.31
CA LEU A 705 -24.21 -7.85 0.05
C LEU A 705 -22.93 -8.68 0.18
N ASN A 706 -21.80 -8.03 0.28
CA ASN A 706 -20.49 -8.63 0.50
C ASN A 706 -20.09 -8.39 1.96
N VAL A 707 -20.01 -9.45 2.74
CA VAL A 707 -19.44 -9.44 4.09
C VAL A 707 -17.95 -9.67 3.92
N ILE A 708 -17.12 -8.72 4.32
CA ILE A 708 -15.66 -8.80 4.23
C ILE A 708 -15.18 -9.68 5.37
N ASP A 709 -15.59 -9.33 6.59
CA ASP A 709 -15.26 -10.01 7.82
C ASP A 709 -16.50 -10.19 8.70
N PHE A 710 -16.53 -11.22 9.51
CA PHE A 710 -17.64 -11.52 10.40
C PHE A 710 -17.09 -12.05 11.72
N ASN A 711 -16.96 -11.14 12.70
CA ASN A 711 -16.52 -11.48 14.05
C ASN A 711 -15.36 -12.48 14.04
N GLY A 712 -14.26 -12.10 13.37
CA GLY A 712 -13.03 -12.88 13.34
C GLY A 712 -12.47 -13.06 14.74
N VAL A 713 -11.58 -14.04 14.93
CA VAL A 713 -10.99 -14.33 16.25
C VAL A 713 -10.35 -13.09 16.88
N PHE A 714 -9.78 -12.23 16.04
CA PHE A 714 -9.04 -11.03 16.43
C PHE A 714 -9.51 -9.78 15.67
N SER A 715 -10.60 -9.86 14.90
CA SER A 715 -11.10 -8.76 14.07
C SER A 715 -12.61 -8.58 14.22
N ALA A 716 -13.09 -7.35 14.02
CA ALA A 716 -14.51 -7.01 14.05
C ALA A 716 -15.23 -7.39 12.76
N SER A 717 -16.55 -7.28 12.75
CA SER A 717 -17.36 -7.46 11.54
C SER A 717 -17.25 -6.26 10.60
N ALA A 718 -17.16 -6.52 9.29
CA ALA A 718 -17.04 -5.51 8.26
C ALA A 718 -17.87 -5.85 7.02
N ILE A 719 -18.67 -4.90 6.54
CA ILE A 719 -19.54 -5.05 5.37
C ILE A 719 -19.07 -4.13 4.26
N GLY A 720 -18.82 -4.71 3.08
CA GLY A 720 -18.48 -3.98 1.88
C GLY A 720 -19.61 -3.03 1.42
N PRO A 721 -19.28 -2.02 0.58
CA PRO A 721 -20.27 -1.09 0.08
C PRO A 721 -21.29 -1.79 -0.85
N PRO A 722 -22.60 -1.45 -0.77
CA PRO A 722 -23.57 -1.83 -1.77
C PRO A 722 -23.28 -1.13 -3.10
N ARG A 723 -24.14 -1.26 -4.11
CA ARG A 723 -23.98 -0.55 -5.37
C ARG A 723 -23.75 0.94 -5.12
N SER A 724 -22.65 1.44 -5.69
CA SER A 724 -22.18 2.80 -5.42
C SER A 724 -21.79 3.50 -6.72
N PHE A 725 -22.10 4.79 -6.81
CA PHE A 725 -21.82 5.62 -7.98
C PHE A 725 -20.80 6.69 -7.61
N PHE A 726 -19.84 6.93 -8.50
CA PHE A 726 -18.83 7.97 -8.35
C PHE A 726 -18.71 8.78 -9.64
N LEU A 727 -18.47 10.07 -9.51
CA LEU A 727 -18.18 10.98 -10.60
C LEU A 727 -16.91 11.76 -10.25
N ARG A 728 -16.00 11.89 -11.23
CA ARG A 728 -14.73 12.60 -11.06
C ARG A 728 -14.49 13.50 -12.25
N LEU A 729 -14.30 14.80 -12.01
CA LEU A 729 -13.95 15.82 -12.99
C LEU A 729 -12.52 16.30 -12.70
N THR A 730 -11.60 16.05 -13.62
CA THR A 730 -10.20 16.48 -13.50
C THR A 730 -9.89 17.53 -14.54
N THR A 731 -9.30 18.64 -14.14
CA THR A 731 -8.84 19.73 -15.01
C THR A 731 -7.35 19.92 -14.82
N SER A 732 -6.57 19.92 -15.90
CA SER A 732 -5.12 20.20 -15.88
C SER A 732 -4.78 21.34 -16.87
N PHE A 733 -3.75 22.17 -16.51
CA PHE A 733 -3.30 23.31 -17.28
C PHE A 733 -1.79 23.53 -17.21
#